data_3a50aa22c7f792072dce5f08f130bae8
#
_entry.id   3a50aa22c7f792072dce5f08f130bae8
#
_cell.length_a   1.000
_cell.length_b   1.000
_cell.length_c   1.000
_cell.angle_alpha   90.00
_cell.angle_beta   90.00
_cell.angle_gamma   90.00
#
_symmetry.space_group_name_H-M   'P 1'
#
loop_
_entity.id
_entity.type
_entity.pdbx_description
1 polymer ?
#
loop_
_entity_poly.entity_id
_entity_poly.type
_entity_poly.pdbx_seq_one_letter_code
_entity_poly.pdbx_strand_id
1 'polypeptide(L)'
;MLPFLNHIINKLVENRDVPLHEVAVILPNRRARRRLLQGLHEANGGKAMFAPQIFPMEDFIGWLSPLHIIDQTTQLLNLHAVARQFQGERFELHNLLSWGSAFLKDISDMDMQLQDVPAILRENADAAKFEIPFGKDNLSESDTEKLRFNELLADIYGSFCNRLREKGEAYEGMLYRDCAENIAEYAQKIPFKRLVFAGFYALSPAELTVVRYLQEHFHTEIYFDIDPFYCHLEASSGGSRMQRKPSFFIKRNCEKLQLYPAQLEFNENCYATIPKEVKIVATAQNMRQIYCAIEEVERIKTEKRRTNPDAVDENGMVNMSDTAVVLADEELLLPFLSAYKPDDLNINATMGFPFTVTPVCSLLLQVVSVYESVFALTADDSAELSFSGEQVEQLWQHELLRTKIPSKTFFPTVIRHSQLPHNELFENCPKQDISRRFPTLLRRFCQYADSVTNVEKYKQLWQEVIRRLTEMQSLFDAWFGPNETVDFAFAKFAVTKMTNEVTIAIKGDPDTGLQVMGLLETRMMDFKNIIMLSVNEGILPKGITYNSLLPFDFKYKFDGQEALPNYLYQDQVYAYHFFRLLQRAENVLLTYNSSSDTTMAEKSRFISQLEFEVKNQQLEDHIRIQNLKQDFNLSLPVRKDLSIPKSDLLLEKLHNHAFSASSLQTYILCPLKFCLRYLMKVQSPTILSDRLEANELGTVIHAIFNAAFDEIINCGDQTERYDSVLQKYIDRCDDLICAEILKLKGRESMSENELSQGYWLINRRIIKGTVVSYLERAKTELLDSSWRITANEMKIDIQDYKVTPIDGNPAFCVKMTGSIDRLQKNGDSEVMILDYKTGKVEESKLRLTVKKDTELTDEFVQYLINTVFTDSKYDKLFQLAVYTLMYKHVAKESPSVVKAGILSTREVSKNSLEYLFKASILKNDNLMAYKPVLQECMNSLLLRVFDVETPFSQTDKEDNCKGCDFLHLCGRQTTVES
;
A
#
# COMPACT_ATOMS: atom_id res chain seq x y z
N MET A 1 9.22 -37.31 25.13
CA MET A 1 9.78 -36.00 25.50
C MET A 1 8.68 -35.10 25.96
N LEU A 2 8.86 -34.43 27.10
CA LEU A 2 7.78 -33.62 27.64
C LEU A 2 7.72 -32.24 26.94
N PRO A 3 6.57 -31.83 26.39
CA PRO A 3 6.37 -30.45 25.96
C PRO A 3 6.66 -29.48 27.11
N PHE A 4 7.05 -28.23 26.78
CA PHE A 4 7.34 -27.20 27.78
C PHE A 4 6.21 -27.02 28.81
N LEU A 5 4.97 -27.00 28.34
CA LEU A 5 3.81 -26.89 29.22
C LEU A 5 3.71 -28.09 30.20
N ASN A 6 4.04 -29.31 29.76
CA ASN A 6 4.02 -30.47 30.64
C ASN A 6 5.09 -30.37 31.73
N HIS A 7 6.24 -29.76 31.43
CA HIS A 7 7.24 -29.45 32.46
C HIS A 7 6.66 -28.53 33.54
N ILE A 8 5.98 -27.45 33.12
CA ILE A 8 5.31 -26.53 34.06
C ILE A 8 4.23 -27.24 34.86
N ILE A 9 3.42 -28.08 34.21
CA ILE A 9 2.38 -28.88 34.86
C ILE A 9 3.00 -29.78 35.95
N ASN A 10 4.09 -30.50 35.64
CA ASN A 10 4.78 -31.35 36.57
C ASN A 10 5.28 -30.53 37.77
N LYS A 11 5.93 -29.37 37.55
CA LYS A 11 6.38 -28.47 38.61
C LYS A 11 5.25 -27.96 39.51
N LEU A 12 4.08 -27.70 38.93
CA LEU A 12 2.88 -27.29 39.68
C LEU A 12 2.32 -28.45 40.52
N VAL A 13 2.37 -29.68 40.02
CA VAL A 13 1.84 -30.87 40.68
C VAL A 13 2.80 -31.45 41.73
N GLU A 14 4.11 -31.38 41.44
CA GLU A 14 5.15 -31.88 42.38
C GLU A 14 5.29 -31.01 43.61
N ASN A 15 5.27 -29.70 43.46
CA ASN A 15 5.37 -28.76 44.57
C ASN A 15 4.01 -28.45 45.19
N ARG A 16 3.61 -29.30 46.15
CA ARG A 16 2.33 -29.22 46.85
C ARG A 16 2.34 -28.38 48.12
N ASP A 17 3.44 -27.69 48.42
CA ASP A 17 3.58 -26.87 49.62
C ASP A 17 2.58 -25.71 49.65
N VAL A 18 2.17 -25.24 48.47
CA VAL A 18 1.16 -24.21 48.26
C VAL A 18 -0.03 -24.78 47.49
N PRO A 19 -1.28 -24.67 47.99
CA PRO A 19 -2.47 -25.10 47.24
C PRO A 19 -2.58 -24.36 45.91
N LEU A 20 -3.00 -25.04 44.84
CA LEU A 20 -3.02 -24.47 43.49
C LEU A 20 -3.88 -23.22 43.37
N HIS A 21 -4.95 -23.05 44.15
CA HIS A 21 -5.77 -21.83 44.14
C HIS A 21 -5.08 -20.59 44.75
N GLU A 22 -3.98 -20.79 45.46
CA GLU A 22 -3.10 -19.72 45.97
C GLU A 22 -1.88 -19.48 45.07
N VAL A 23 -1.88 -20.09 43.88
CA VAL A 23 -0.83 -19.93 42.86
C VAL A 23 -1.38 -19.11 41.70
N ALA A 24 -0.60 -18.13 41.28
CA ALA A 24 -0.83 -17.45 39.98
C ALA A 24 0.21 -17.87 38.95
N VAL A 25 -0.24 -18.23 37.76
CA VAL A 25 0.61 -18.56 36.62
C VAL A 25 0.47 -17.45 35.57
N ILE A 26 1.56 -16.78 35.26
CA ILE A 26 1.61 -15.69 34.31
C ILE A 26 2.24 -16.21 33.01
N LEU A 27 1.53 -16.05 31.89
CA LEU A 27 1.88 -16.57 30.57
C LEU A 27 1.96 -15.45 29.54
N PRO A 28 2.68 -15.59 28.42
CA PRO A 28 2.75 -14.57 27.39
C PRO A 28 1.48 -14.46 26.51
N ASN A 29 0.60 -15.46 26.54
CA ASN A 29 -0.62 -15.46 25.74
C ASN A 29 -1.77 -16.24 26.38
N ARG A 30 -3.01 -15.98 25.91
CA ARG A 30 -4.24 -16.61 26.43
C ARG A 30 -4.41 -18.09 26.03
N ARG A 31 -3.71 -18.57 24.99
CA ARG A 31 -3.91 -19.94 24.45
C ARG A 31 -3.30 -21.00 25.33
N ALA A 32 -2.11 -20.75 25.82
CA ALA A 32 -1.44 -21.65 26.72
C ALA A 32 -2.27 -21.96 27.98
N ARG A 33 -3.15 -21.03 28.39
CA ARG A 33 -4.07 -21.19 29.54
C ARG A 33 -4.94 -22.44 29.41
N ARG A 34 -5.61 -22.65 28.27
CA ARG A 34 -6.53 -23.81 28.10
C ARG A 34 -5.74 -25.12 28.17
N ARG A 35 -4.60 -25.21 27.45
CA ARG A 35 -3.76 -26.40 27.43
C ARG A 35 -3.13 -26.70 28.79
N LEU A 36 -2.74 -25.66 29.53
CA LEU A 36 -2.26 -25.80 30.91
C LEU A 36 -3.35 -26.36 31.82
N LEU A 37 -4.57 -25.83 31.74
CA LEU A 37 -5.70 -26.35 32.55
C LEU A 37 -6.06 -27.79 32.22
N GLN A 38 -6.09 -28.14 30.94
CA GLN A 38 -6.34 -29.50 30.49
C GLN A 38 -5.27 -30.46 30.97
N GLY A 39 -4.00 -30.07 30.77
CA GLY A 39 -2.90 -30.91 31.25
C GLY A 39 -2.85 -31.08 32.78
N LEU A 40 -3.23 -30.04 33.54
CA LEU A 40 -3.40 -30.16 34.99
C LEU A 40 -4.54 -31.11 35.35
N HIS A 41 -5.66 -31.09 34.65
CA HIS A 41 -6.78 -32.02 34.84
C HIS A 41 -6.36 -33.47 34.57
N GLU A 42 -5.65 -33.71 33.47
CA GLU A 42 -5.10 -35.03 33.10
C GLU A 42 -4.08 -35.51 34.14
N ALA A 43 -3.14 -34.65 34.57
CA ALA A 43 -2.17 -34.97 35.61
C ALA A 43 -2.79 -35.29 36.98
N ASN A 44 -3.97 -34.76 37.27
CA ASN A 44 -4.76 -35.08 38.47
C ASN A 44 -5.67 -36.33 38.29
N GLY A 45 -5.47 -37.11 37.24
CA GLY A 45 -6.23 -38.32 36.96
C GLY A 45 -7.73 -38.05 36.66
N GLY A 46 -8.04 -36.90 36.05
CA GLY A 46 -9.42 -36.52 35.66
C GLY A 46 -10.30 -36.10 36.83
N LYS A 47 -9.75 -35.97 38.03
CA LYS A 47 -10.53 -35.56 39.22
C LYS A 47 -10.67 -34.03 39.29
N ALA A 48 -11.80 -33.58 39.87
CA ALA A 48 -12.01 -32.15 40.12
C ALA A 48 -10.92 -31.59 41.05
N MET A 49 -10.42 -30.42 40.73
CA MET A 49 -9.40 -29.69 41.48
C MET A 49 -9.63 -28.18 41.39
N PHE A 50 -9.18 -27.45 42.38
CA PHE A 50 -9.09 -26.01 42.30
C PHE A 50 -7.88 -25.65 41.44
N ALA A 51 -8.16 -25.01 40.30
CA ALA A 51 -7.12 -24.59 39.37
C ALA A 51 -6.34 -23.36 39.88
N PRO A 52 -5.09 -23.16 39.46
CA PRO A 52 -4.38 -21.90 39.67
C PRO A 52 -5.05 -20.78 38.92
N GLN A 53 -4.88 -19.54 39.38
CA GLN A 53 -5.24 -18.39 38.59
C GLN A 53 -4.21 -18.21 37.44
N ILE A 54 -4.71 -18.12 36.21
CA ILE A 54 -3.84 -18.00 35.04
C ILE A 54 -4.11 -16.67 34.33
N PHE A 55 -3.06 -15.86 34.23
CA PHE A 55 -3.09 -14.53 33.61
C PHE A 55 -2.19 -14.51 32.37
N PRO A 56 -2.63 -13.95 31.25
CA PRO A 56 -1.72 -13.30 30.30
C PRO A 56 -1.02 -12.13 30.96
N MET A 57 0.18 -11.74 30.53
CA MET A 57 0.94 -10.64 31.14
C MET A 57 0.17 -9.32 31.13
N GLU A 58 -0.46 -9.00 30.00
CA GLU A 58 -1.28 -7.83 29.84
C GLU A 58 -2.44 -7.78 30.86
N ASP A 59 -3.16 -8.89 31.02
CA ASP A 59 -4.27 -9.01 31.97
C ASP A 59 -3.75 -8.92 33.43
N PHE A 60 -2.53 -9.43 33.70
CA PHE A 60 -1.91 -9.34 35.02
C PHE A 60 -1.51 -7.92 35.39
N ILE A 61 -0.87 -7.19 34.48
CA ILE A 61 -0.53 -5.77 34.65
C ILE A 61 -1.79 -4.93 34.82
N GLY A 62 -2.81 -5.14 33.97
CA GLY A 62 -4.10 -4.45 34.08
C GLY A 62 -4.87 -4.77 35.36
N TRP A 63 -4.67 -5.97 35.96
CA TRP A 63 -5.24 -6.33 37.23
C TRP A 63 -4.53 -5.65 38.41
N LEU A 64 -3.23 -5.41 38.29
CA LEU A 64 -2.43 -4.73 39.32
C LEU A 64 -2.73 -3.23 39.38
N SER A 65 -2.78 -2.57 38.25
CA SER A 65 -2.97 -1.11 38.16
C SER A 65 -4.46 -0.75 38.32
N PRO A 66 -4.77 0.43 38.90
CA PRO A 66 -6.13 0.97 38.93
C PRO A 66 -6.58 1.57 37.60
N LEU A 67 -5.67 1.71 36.62
CA LEU A 67 -5.93 2.33 35.33
C LEU A 67 -6.51 1.32 34.35
N HIS A 68 -7.35 1.81 33.41
CA HIS A 68 -7.96 1.00 32.37
C HIS A 68 -7.49 1.43 30.97
N ILE A 69 -7.12 0.47 30.13
CA ILE A 69 -6.74 0.75 28.74
C ILE A 69 -7.97 1.19 27.94
N ILE A 70 -7.85 2.34 27.26
CA ILE A 70 -8.86 2.86 26.33
C ILE A 70 -8.44 2.59 24.89
N ASP A 71 -9.45 2.48 23.98
CA ASP A 71 -9.21 2.29 22.56
C ASP A 71 -8.52 3.48 21.91
N GLN A 72 -7.89 3.25 20.73
CA GLN A 72 -7.09 4.26 20.07
C GLN A 72 -7.92 5.49 19.62
N THR A 73 -9.17 5.32 19.25
CA THR A 73 -10.06 6.44 18.86
C THR A 73 -10.28 7.35 20.07
N THR A 74 -10.58 6.77 21.25
CA THR A 74 -10.69 7.51 22.50
C THR A 74 -9.38 8.18 22.91
N GLN A 75 -8.22 7.52 22.68
CA GLN A 75 -6.90 8.14 22.91
C GLN A 75 -6.71 9.37 22.02
N LEU A 76 -7.03 9.29 20.72
CA LEU A 76 -6.90 10.42 19.79
C LEU A 76 -7.83 11.58 20.16
N LEU A 77 -9.05 11.31 20.59
CA LEU A 77 -9.97 12.34 21.05
C LEU A 77 -9.47 13.05 22.31
N ASN A 78 -8.93 12.30 23.29
CA ASN A 78 -8.30 12.89 24.47
C ASN A 78 -7.05 13.72 24.08
N LEU A 79 -6.24 13.22 23.16
CA LEU A 79 -5.06 13.93 22.65
C LEU A 79 -5.46 15.23 21.92
N HIS A 80 -6.51 15.19 21.08
CA HIS A 80 -7.07 16.38 20.43
C HIS A 80 -7.50 17.44 21.44
N ALA A 81 -8.25 17.03 22.47
CA ALA A 81 -8.72 17.95 23.50
C ALA A 81 -7.56 18.64 24.25
N VAL A 82 -6.43 17.94 24.44
CA VAL A 82 -5.22 18.51 25.03
C VAL A 82 -4.49 19.41 24.02
N ALA A 83 -4.26 18.93 22.80
CA ALA A 83 -3.53 19.68 21.77
C ALA A 83 -4.23 21.02 21.46
N ARG A 84 -5.56 21.05 21.46
CA ARG A 84 -6.38 22.26 21.26
C ARG A 84 -6.11 23.33 22.33
N GLN A 85 -5.75 22.95 23.57
CA GLN A 85 -5.41 23.92 24.62
C GLN A 85 -4.10 24.68 24.33
N PHE A 86 -3.16 24.03 23.64
CA PHE A 86 -1.86 24.61 23.30
C PHE A 86 -1.83 25.30 21.93
N GLN A 87 -2.60 24.79 20.96
CA GLN A 87 -2.60 25.30 19.58
C GLN A 87 -3.79 26.23 19.28
N GLY A 88 -4.74 26.34 20.20
CA GLY A 88 -5.91 27.22 20.13
C GLY A 88 -7.14 26.55 19.50
N GLU A 89 -8.27 27.29 19.58
CA GLU A 89 -9.59 26.75 19.17
C GLU A 89 -9.71 26.38 17.67
N ARG A 90 -8.80 26.90 16.82
CA ARG A 90 -8.76 26.61 15.38
C ARG A 90 -8.05 25.29 15.06
N PHE A 91 -7.50 24.59 16.05
CA PHE A 91 -6.88 23.29 15.83
C PHE A 91 -7.97 22.24 15.60
N GLU A 92 -8.15 21.89 14.35
CA GLU A 92 -9.17 20.93 13.93
C GLU A 92 -8.69 19.47 14.07
N LEU A 93 -9.61 18.56 14.23
CA LEU A 93 -9.32 17.14 14.47
C LEU A 93 -8.57 16.48 13.32
N HIS A 94 -8.80 16.91 12.06
CA HIS A 94 -8.07 16.39 10.90
C HIS A 94 -6.56 16.68 10.97
N ASN A 95 -6.16 17.79 11.56
CA ASN A 95 -4.73 18.12 11.73
C ASN A 95 -4.01 17.09 12.61
N LEU A 96 -4.74 16.49 13.58
CA LEU A 96 -4.20 15.44 14.44
C LEU A 96 -3.97 14.12 13.69
N LEU A 97 -4.79 13.81 12.66
CA LEU A 97 -4.74 12.51 11.97
C LEU A 97 -3.39 12.25 11.30
N SER A 98 -2.69 13.30 10.88
CA SER A 98 -1.40 13.17 10.19
C SER A 98 -0.26 12.72 11.12
N TRP A 99 -0.34 13.00 12.43
CA TRP A 99 0.74 12.73 13.38
C TRP A 99 0.31 12.02 14.67
N GLY A 100 -0.95 12.18 15.08
CA GLY A 100 -1.42 11.73 16.40
C GLY A 100 -1.24 10.23 16.64
N SER A 101 -1.51 9.39 15.66
CA SER A 101 -1.30 7.93 15.78
C SER A 101 0.17 7.55 15.90
N ALA A 102 1.06 8.24 15.19
CA ALA A 102 2.51 8.02 15.29
C ALA A 102 3.03 8.48 16.66
N PHE A 103 2.56 9.63 17.14
CA PHE A 103 2.90 10.17 18.46
C PHE A 103 2.44 9.21 19.59
N LEU A 104 1.19 8.75 19.57
CA LEU A 104 0.67 7.80 20.55
C LEU A 104 1.50 6.51 20.60
N LYS A 105 1.91 6.01 19.44
CA LYS A 105 2.80 4.85 19.36
C LYS A 105 4.17 5.15 19.96
N ASP A 106 4.77 6.29 19.61
CA ASP A 106 6.10 6.67 20.11
C ASP A 106 6.13 6.83 21.63
N ILE A 107 5.14 7.54 22.21
CA ILE A 107 5.07 7.70 23.67
C ILE A 107 4.80 6.37 24.37
N SER A 108 3.97 5.50 23.79
CA SER A 108 3.70 4.17 24.34
C SER A 108 4.97 3.31 24.36
N ASP A 109 5.72 3.30 23.25
CA ASP A 109 6.99 2.59 23.16
C ASP A 109 8.01 3.12 24.19
N MET A 110 8.13 4.44 24.33
CA MET A 110 9.05 5.07 25.28
C MET A 110 8.65 4.82 26.74
N ASP A 111 7.36 4.83 27.06
CA ASP A 111 6.84 4.51 28.38
C ASP A 111 7.10 3.06 28.77
N MET A 112 6.89 2.12 27.86
CA MET A 112 7.27 0.70 28.08
C MET A 112 8.76 0.52 28.35
N GLN A 113 9.60 1.38 27.77
CA GLN A 113 11.05 1.38 27.98
C GLN A 113 11.48 2.17 29.23
N LEU A 114 10.55 2.77 29.97
CA LEU A 114 10.79 3.61 31.16
C LEU A 114 11.71 4.80 30.85
N GLN A 115 11.67 5.32 29.64
CA GLN A 115 12.48 6.48 29.22
C GLN A 115 11.91 7.79 29.76
N ASP A 116 12.76 8.81 29.87
CA ASP A 116 12.32 10.18 30.18
C ASP A 116 11.71 10.82 28.91
N VAL A 117 10.42 10.56 28.69
CA VAL A 117 9.70 11.01 27.49
C VAL A 117 9.76 12.54 27.34
N PRO A 118 9.49 13.35 28.37
CA PRO A 118 9.61 14.81 28.26
C PRO A 118 11.01 15.29 27.85
N ALA A 119 12.06 14.68 28.40
CA ALA A 119 13.43 15.05 28.06
C ALA A 119 13.76 14.73 26.60
N ILE A 120 13.37 13.55 26.10
CA ILE A 120 13.57 13.13 24.70
C ILE A 120 12.83 14.07 23.75
N LEU A 121 11.58 14.41 24.05
CA LEU A 121 10.79 15.31 23.21
C LEU A 121 11.38 16.72 23.13
N ARG A 122 11.92 17.25 24.26
CA ARG A 122 12.62 18.54 24.28
C ARG A 122 13.92 18.51 23.49
N GLU A 123 14.71 17.45 23.61
CA GLU A 123 15.95 17.29 22.86
C GLU A 123 15.68 17.19 21.35
N ASN A 124 14.62 16.48 20.94
CA ASN A 124 14.17 16.48 19.55
C ASN A 124 13.80 17.88 19.04
N ALA A 125 13.12 18.68 19.87
CA ALA A 125 12.80 20.06 19.54
C ALA A 125 14.07 20.93 19.40
N ASP A 126 15.06 20.76 20.28
CA ASP A 126 16.33 21.50 20.20
C ASP A 126 17.14 21.07 18.97
N ALA A 127 17.17 19.79 18.63
CA ALA A 127 17.85 19.30 17.42
C ALA A 127 17.20 19.83 16.13
N ALA A 128 15.89 19.92 16.07
CA ALA A 128 15.19 20.49 14.93
C ALA A 128 15.60 21.95 14.65
N LYS A 129 16.05 22.68 15.68
CA LYS A 129 16.61 24.03 15.51
C LYS A 129 17.96 24.02 14.78
N PHE A 130 18.76 22.96 14.94
CA PHE A 130 20.09 22.84 14.31
C PHE A 130 19.99 22.32 12.85
N GLU A 131 18.92 21.68 12.47
CA GLU A 131 18.70 21.24 11.08
C GLU A 131 18.42 22.42 10.12
N ILE A 132 18.13 23.59 10.65
CA ILE A 132 17.89 24.78 9.85
C ILE A 132 19.25 25.33 9.39
N PRO A 133 19.48 25.53 8.07
CA PRO A 133 20.75 25.99 7.55
C PRO A 133 21.18 27.32 8.20
N PHE A 134 22.37 27.37 8.79
CA PHE A 134 22.98 28.58 9.31
C PHE A 134 23.03 29.67 8.22
N GLY A 135 22.37 30.82 8.44
CA GLY A 135 22.43 31.98 7.55
C GLY A 135 21.14 32.39 6.86
N LYS A 136 20.01 31.79 7.15
CA LYS A 136 18.72 32.38 6.77
C LYS A 136 18.19 33.26 7.90
N ASP A 137 18.32 34.56 7.74
CA ASP A 137 17.73 35.55 8.64
C ASP A 137 16.19 35.58 8.65
N ASN A 138 15.57 34.81 7.76
CA ASN A 138 14.11 34.61 7.66
C ASN A 138 13.80 33.12 7.52
N LEU A 139 13.36 32.50 8.61
CA LEU A 139 12.71 31.22 8.61
C LEU A 139 11.42 31.29 7.78
N SER A 140 11.12 30.26 7.01
CA SER A 140 9.81 30.18 6.38
C SER A 140 8.74 30.01 7.47
N GLU A 141 7.53 30.46 7.22
CA GLU A 141 6.40 30.32 8.14
C GLU A 141 6.20 28.83 8.54
N SER A 142 6.35 27.93 7.56
CA SER A 142 6.30 26.47 7.76
C SER A 142 7.41 25.94 8.70
N ASP A 143 8.63 26.47 8.61
CA ASP A 143 9.73 26.02 9.48
C ASP A 143 9.52 26.53 10.92
N THR A 144 8.98 27.72 11.06
CA THR A 144 8.63 28.30 12.37
C THR A 144 7.50 27.51 13.04
N GLU A 145 6.48 27.11 12.29
CA GLU A 145 5.38 26.27 12.78
C GLU A 145 5.87 24.89 13.21
N LYS A 146 6.77 24.27 12.43
CA LYS A 146 7.39 22.98 12.79
C LYS A 146 8.17 23.05 14.10
N LEU A 147 8.99 24.10 14.28
CA LEU A 147 9.74 24.26 15.51
C LEU A 147 8.82 24.41 16.71
N ARG A 148 7.83 25.30 16.59
CA ARG A 148 6.83 25.52 17.64
C ARG A 148 6.06 24.23 17.97
N PHE A 149 5.70 23.45 16.96
CA PHE A 149 5.03 22.17 17.17
C PHE A 149 5.90 21.20 17.98
N ASN A 150 7.18 21.02 17.61
CA ASN A 150 8.10 20.16 18.35
C ASN A 150 8.31 20.60 19.80
N GLU A 151 8.36 21.90 20.06
CA GLU A 151 8.47 22.45 21.42
C GLU A 151 7.25 22.12 22.29
N LEU A 152 6.05 22.06 21.69
CA LEU A 152 4.81 21.77 22.41
C LEU A 152 4.62 20.29 22.72
N LEU A 153 5.29 19.37 22.04
CA LEU A 153 5.05 17.92 22.18
C LEU A 153 5.29 17.43 23.61
N ALA A 154 6.28 17.95 24.33
CA ALA A 154 6.56 17.57 25.72
C ALA A 154 5.45 17.99 26.67
N ASP A 155 4.91 19.19 26.48
CA ASP A 155 3.83 19.74 27.31
C ASP A 155 2.49 19.05 26.99
N ILE A 156 2.26 18.75 25.71
CA ILE A 156 1.12 17.94 25.24
C ILE A 156 1.16 16.56 25.90
N TYR A 157 2.33 15.88 25.89
CA TYR A 157 2.48 14.57 26.55
C TYR A 157 2.15 14.64 28.04
N GLY A 158 2.74 15.60 28.78
CA GLY A 158 2.48 15.74 30.22
C GLY A 158 0.99 15.98 30.54
N SER A 159 0.37 16.89 29.80
CA SER A 159 -1.05 17.22 29.96
C SER A 159 -1.97 16.05 29.56
N PHE A 160 -1.59 15.31 28.52
CA PHE A 160 -2.32 14.13 28.06
C PHE A 160 -2.29 13.01 29.11
N CYS A 161 -1.11 12.69 29.66
CA CYS A 161 -1.00 11.70 30.74
C CYS A 161 -1.78 12.10 31.99
N ASN A 162 -1.74 13.37 32.39
CA ASN A 162 -2.49 13.85 33.54
C ASN A 162 -3.99 13.74 33.31
N ARG A 163 -4.50 14.14 32.15
CA ARG A 163 -5.91 14.02 31.78
C ARG A 163 -6.40 12.57 31.84
N LEU A 164 -5.60 11.63 31.35
CA LEU A 164 -5.96 10.22 31.40
C LEU A 164 -5.96 9.69 32.84
N ARG A 165 -4.96 10.05 33.68
CA ARG A 165 -4.92 9.66 35.10
C ARG A 165 -6.13 10.16 35.89
N GLU A 166 -6.53 11.41 35.67
CA GLU A 166 -7.72 11.98 36.31
C GLU A 166 -9.00 11.19 36.01
N LYS A 167 -9.07 10.56 34.84
CA LYS A 167 -10.19 9.72 34.43
C LYS A 167 -10.04 8.24 34.82
N GLY A 168 -8.91 7.81 35.34
CA GLY A 168 -8.58 6.40 35.55
C GLY A 168 -8.33 5.64 34.25
N GLU A 169 -8.00 6.35 33.18
CA GLU A 169 -7.75 5.84 31.83
C GLU A 169 -6.24 5.77 31.54
N ALA A 170 -5.83 4.89 30.63
CA ALA A 170 -4.45 4.79 30.14
C ALA A 170 -4.38 4.27 28.71
N TYR A 171 -3.28 4.56 28.03
CA TYR A 171 -2.82 3.74 26.89
C TYR A 171 -1.83 2.67 27.40
N GLU A 172 -1.51 1.71 26.58
CA GLU A 172 -0.73 0.53 26.97
C GLU A 172 0.60 0.88 27.65
N GLY A 173 1.47 1.67 27.05
CA GLY A 173 2.76 2.04 27.62
C GLY A 173 2.64 2.77 28.95
N MET A 174 1.65 3.65 29.08
CA MET A 174 1.36 4.37 30.33
C MET A 174 0.95 3.41 31.44
N LEU A 175 0.11 2.40 31.15
CA LEU A 175 -0.31 1.39 32.11
C LEU A 175 0.91 0.58 32.63
N TYR A 176 1.80 0.14 31.71
CA TYR A 176 2.99 -0.59 32.08
C TYR A 176 3.98 0.24 32.88
N ARG A 177 4.19 1.51 32.54
CA ARG A 177 5.00 2.44 33.31
C ARG A 177 4.41 2.67 34.71
N ASP A 178 3.13 2.97 34.79
CA ASP A 178 2.44 3.19 36.06
C ASP A 178 2.56 1.99 37.00
N CYS A 179 2.38 0.80 36.46
CA CYS A 179 2.54 -0.45 37.22
C CYS A 179 4.01 -0.62 37.68
N ALA A 180 4.99 -0.34 36.83
CA ALA A 180 6.41 -0.47 37.18
C ALA A 180 6.85 0.55 38.25
N GLU A 181 6.40 1.79 38.15
CA GLU A 181 6.72 2.86 39.10
C GLU A 181 6.06 2.67 40.46
N ASN A 182 4.84 2.08 40.51
CA ASN A 182 4.04 1.92 41.73
C ASN A 182 3.92 0.47 42.19
N ILE A 183 4.75 -0.42 41.70
CA ILE A 183 4.67 -1.87 41.97
C ILE A 183 4.70 -2.17 43.48
N ALA A 184 5.44 -1.42 44.27
CA ALA A 184 5.53 -1.59 45.72
C ALA A 184 4.18 -1.42 46.45
N GLU A 185 3.33 -0.52 45.93
CA GLU A 185 1.97 -0.32 46.44
C GLU A 185 1.01 -1.40 45.90
N TYR A 186 1.05 -1.62 44.59
CA TYR A 186 0.09 -2.52 43.93
C TYR A 186 0.30 -3.98 44.32
N ALA A 187 1.55 -4.39 44.56
CA ALA A 187 1.85 -5.73 45.00
C ALA A 187 1.23 -6.12 46.33
N GLN A 188 0.91 -5.14 47.20
CA GLN A 188 0.23 -5.42 48.47
C GLN A 188 -1.18 -6.04 48.30
N LYS A 189 -1.79 -5.88 47.13
CA LYS A 189 -3.09 -6.45 46.77
C LYS A 189 -3.02 -7.88 46.29
N ILE A 190 -1.82 -8.43 46.02
CA ILE A 190 -1.63 -9.78 45.50
C ILE A 190 -2.00 -10.83 46.56
N PRO A 191 -3.04 -11.64 46.36
CA PRO A 191 -3.47 -12.65 47.32
C PRO A 191 -2.71 -13.98 47.19
N PHE A 192 -1.85 -14.11 46.14
CA PHE A 192 -1.19 -15.35 45.81
C PHE A 192 0.11 -15.55 46.60
N LYS A 193 0.31 -16.75 47.11
CA LYS A 193 1.54 -17.11 47.83
C LYS A 193 2.68 -17.51 46.92
N ARG A 194 2.35 -17.96 45.70
CA ARG A 194 3.36 -18.42 44.73
C ARG A 194 3.01 -17.82 43.36
N LEU A 195 4.01 -17.26 42.69
CA LEU A 195 3.90 -16.71 41.34
C LEU A 195 4.78 -17.50 40.38
N VAL A 196 4.26 -17.87 39.24
CA VAL A 196 4.99 -18.63 38.22
C VAL A 196 4.93 -17.89 36.90
N PHE A 197 6.09 -17.38 36.46
CA PHE A 197 6.24 -16.75 35.13
C PHE A 197 6.79 -17.78 34.16
N ALA A 198 6.07 -18.09 33.09
CA ALA A 198 6.51 -19.13 32.17
C ALA A 198 6.41 -18.74 30.70
N GLY A 199 7.44 -19.06 29.90
CA GLY A 199 7.46 -18.92 28.46
C GLY A 199 7.67 -17.50 27.93
N PHE A 200 8.17 -16.61 28.76
CA PHE A 200 8.54 -15.24 28.35
C PHE A 200 9.87 -15.25 27.59
N TYR A 201 10.00 -14.29 26.67
CA TYR A 201 11.20 -14.15 25.86
C TYR A 201 11.75 -12.72 25.91
N ALA A 202 11.07 -11.76 25.28
CA ALA A 202 11.49 -10.36 25.22
C ALA A 202 10.66 -9.54 26.21
N LEU A 203 11.16 -9.36 27.43
CA LEU A 203 10.53 -8.51 28.43
C LEU A 203 10.98 -7.05 28.23
N SER A 204 10.04 -6.12 28.28
CA SER A 204 10.32 -4.69 28.32
C SER A 204 10.95 -4.29 29.67
N PRO A 205 11.63 -3.14 29.77
CA PRO A 205 12.13 -2.64 31.05
C PRO A 205 11.04 -2.48 32.13
N ALA A 206 9.84 -2.06 31.73
CA ALA A 206 8.70 -1.96 32.65
C ALA A 206 8.31 -3.33 33.20
N GLU A 207 8.17 -4.36 32.34
CA GLU A 207 7.89 -5.72 32.75
C GLU A 207 9.00 -6.31 33.61
N LEU A 208 10.28 -6.09 33.22
CA LEU A 208 11.43 -6.52 34.02
C LEU A 208 11.42 -5.93 35.42
N THR A 209 11.07 -4.65 35.56
CA THR A 209 10.97 -3.97 36.86
C THR A 209 9.90 -4.61 37.73
N VAL A 210 8.73 -4.87 37.16
CA VAL A 210 7.63 -5.57 37.86
C VAL A 210 8.06 -6.99 38.28
N VAL A 211 8.58 -7.79 37.33
CA VAL A 211 8.98 -9.17 37.60
C VAL A 211 10.08 -9.24 38.63
N ARG A 212 11.09 -8.34 38.55
CA ARG A 212 12.19 -8.27 39.52
C ARG A 212 11.68 -7.94 40.93
N TYR A 213 10.79 -6.94 41.04
CA TYR A 213 10.21 -6.61 42.35
C TYR A 213 9.46 -7.80 42.97
N LEU A 214 8.66 -8.51 42.15
CA LEU A 214 7.94 -9.69 42.57
C LEU A 214 8.87 -10.86 42.93
N GLN A 215 9.98 -11.02 42.23
CA GLN A 215 11.00 -12.01 42.54
C GLN A 215 11.68 -11.74 43.90
N GLU A 216 11.92 -10.48 44.26
CA GLU A 216 12.56 -10.06 45.50
C GLU A 216 11.62 -10.17 46.73
N HIS A 217 10.28 -10.05 46.51
CA HIS A 217 9.34 -9.93 47.62
C HIS A 217 8.30 -11.06 47.73
N PHE A 218 8.20 -11.91 46.72
CA PHE A 218 7.26 -13.04 46.67
C PHE A 218 7.99 -14.35 46.31
N HIS A 219 7.39 -15.47 46.60
CA HIS A 219 7.86 -16.76 46.09
C HIS A 219 7.57 -16.83 44.58
N THR A 220 8.52 -16.39 43.78
CA THR A 220 8.39 -16.26 42.32
C THR A 220 9.35 -17.21 41.62
N GLU A 221 8.80 -17.97 40.69
CA GLU A 221 9.53 -18.90 39.84
C GLU A 221 9.45 -18.41 38.39
N ILE A 222 10.55 -18.48 37.64
CA ILE A 222 10.62 -18.01 36.28
C ILE A 222 11.15 -19.12 35.37
N TYR A 223 10.38 -19.51 34.36
CA TYR A 223 10.71 -20.57 33.41
C TYR A 223 10.78 -20.02 31.98
N PHE A 224 11.94 -20.19 31.35
CA PHE A 224 12.15 -19.81 29.95
C PHE A 224 12.07 -21.05 29.05
N ASP A 225 11.42 -20.94 27.89
CA ASP A 225 11.34 -22.00 26.88
C ASP A 225 12.46 -21.84 25.86
N ILE A 226 13.67 -22.34 26.21
CA ILE A 226 14.85 -22.30 25.35
C ILE A 226 15.63 -23.59 25.43
N ASP A 227 16.21 -24.00 24.30
CA ASP A 227 17.10 -25.18 24.22
C ASP A 227 18.52 -24.81 24.68
N PRO A 228 19.18 -25.67 25.52
CA PRO A 228 20.57 -25.49 25.92
C PRO A 228 21.54 -25.31 24.76
N PHE A 229 21.25 -25.88 23.60
CA PHE A 229 22.04 -25.71 22.39
C PHE A 229 22.29 -24.24 22.05
N TYR A 230 21.30 -23.36 22.29
CA TYR A 230 21.42 -21.92 22.06
C TYR A 230 22.03 -21.17 23.26
N CYS A 231 22.06 -21.77 24.45
CA CYS A 231 22.58 -21.13 25.67
C CYS A 231 24.08 -21.38 25.94
N HIS A 232 24.61 -22.52 25.54
CA HIS A 232 25.95 -23.02 26.03
C HIS A 232 27.15 -22.69 25.13
N LEU A 233 27.04 -21.99 24.04
CA LEU A 233 28.09 -21.87 23.03
C LEU A 233 29.08 -20.70 23.21
N GLU A 234 29.43 -20.34 24.45
CA GLU A 234 30.46 -19.32 24.69
C GLU A 234 31.89 -19.88 24.93
N ALA A 235 32.06 -21.20 25.03
CA ALA A 235 33.30 -21.76 25.62
C ALA A 235 34.33 -22.34 24.64
N SER A 236 34.06 -22.52 23.36
CA SER A 236 34.92 -23.39 22.54
C SER A 236 35.51 -22.85 21.22
N SER A 237 35.42 -21.59 20.90
CA SER A 237 36.17 -21.09 19.74
C SER A 237 36.60 -19.64 19.92
N GLY A 238 37.88 -19.46 20.13
CA GLY A 238 38.55 -18.17 20.13
C GLY A 238 38.47 -17.50 18.74
N GLY A 239 37.48 -16.69 18.55
CA GLY A 239 37.27 -15.90 17.34
C GLY A 239 35.82 -15.51 17.13
N SER A 240 35.55 -14.26 17.33
CA SER A 240 34.31 -13.57 17.03
C SER A 240 33.08 -13.97 17.85
N ARG A 241 32.69 -13.10 18.75
CA ARG A 241 31.46 -13.15 19.57
C ARG A 241 30.20 -13.08 18.71
N MET A 242 29.86 -14.12 18.00
CA MET A 242 28.58 -14.25 17.35
C MET A 242 27.56 -14.69 18.42
N GLN A 243 26.93 -13.71 19.08
CA GLN A 243 25.79 -13.99 19.97
C GLN A 243 24.71 -14.66 19.11
N ARG A 244 24.31 -15.89 19.46
CA ARG A 244 23.25 -16.57 18.74
C ARG A 244 21.95 -15.82 18.96
N LYS A 245 21.36 -15.33 17.87
CA LYS A 245 20.14 -14.53 17.87
C LYS A 245 18.99 -15.13 18.70
N PRO A 246 18.72 -16.47 18.70
CA PRO A 246 17.61 -17.02 19.47
C PRO A 246 17.69 -16.87 21.00
N SER A 247 18.86 -16.75 21.59
CA SER A 247 19.02 -16.63 23.06
C SER A 247 19.20 -15.19 23.55
N PHE A 248 19.23 -14.21 22.66
CA PHE A 248 19.62 -12.85 22.97
C PHE A 248 18.83 -12.24 24.15
N PHE A 249 17.51 -12.22 24.06
CA PHE A 249 16.69 -11.61 25.11
C PHE A 249 16.66 -12.44 26.40
N ILE A 250 16.73 -13.78 26.30
CA ILE A 250 16.74 -14.63 27.48
C ILE A 250 18.02 -14.41 28.29
N LYS A 251 19.19 -14.30 27.64
CA LYS A 251 20.45 -13.96 28.33
C LYS A 251 20.32 -12.58 29.00
N ARG A 252 19.81 -11.58 28.30
CA ARG A 252 19.56 -10.24 28.86
C ARG A 252 18.62 -10.30 30.08
N ASN A 253 17.51 -11.03 29.96
CA ASN A 253 16.57 -11.17 31.08
C ASN A 253 17.25 -11.87 32.28
N CYS A 254 18.02 -12.93 32.05
CA CYS A 254 18.77 -13.63 33.11
C CYS A 254 19.76 -12.66 33.80
N GLU A 255 20.51 -11.86 33.05
CA GLU A 255 21.42 -10.83 33.60
C GLU A 255 20.68 -9.82 34.45
N LYS A 256 19.57 -9.28 33.94
CA LYS A 256 18.76 -8.24 34.65
C LYS A 256 18.03 -8.78 35.89
N LEU A 257 17.57 -10.05 35.84
CA LEU A 257 16.90 -10.72 36.96
C LEU A 257 17.87 -11.49 37.86
N GLN A 258 19.17 -11.39 37.61
CA GLN A 258 20.21 -12.08 38.36
C GLN A 258 19.99 -13.62 38.46
N LEU A 259 19.50 -14.22 37.39
CA LEU A 259 19.29 -15.65 37.25
C LEU A 259 20.56 -16.30 36.68
N TYR A 260 21.05 -17.32 37.35
CA TYR A 260 22.23 -18.05 36.87
C TYR A 260 21.83 -19.19 35.95
N PRO A 261 22.67 -19.58 34.96
CA PRO A 261 22.36 -20.66 34.01
C PRO A 261 22.00 -22.01 34.68
N ALA A 262 22.50 -22.26 35.87
CA ALA A 262 22.16 -23.48 36.63
C ALA A 262 20.71 -23.51 37.13
N GLN A 263 20.02 -22.37 37.17
CA GLN A 263 18.62 -22.26 37.55
C GLN A 263 17.69 -22.42 36.33
N LEU A 264 18.24 -22.41 35.10
CA LEU A 264 17.53 -22.75 33.90
C LEU A 264 17.48 -24.29 33.84
N GLU A 265 16.49 -24.91 34.44
CA GLU A 265 16.34 -26.36 34.61
C GLU A 265 16.07 -27.14 33.30
N PHE A 266 16.46 -26.63 32.15
CA PHE A 266 16.29 -27.30 30.86
C PHE A 266 17.53 -28.18 30.57
N ASN A 267 17.42 -29.45 30.86
CA ASN A 267 18.48 -30.42 30.61
C ASN A 267 18.35 -31.20 29.29
N GLU A 268 17.35 -30.87 28.47
CA GLU A 268 17.07 -31.61 27.25
C GLU A 268 17.56 -30.82 26.03
N ASN A 269 18.70 -31.16 25.46
CA ASN A 269 19.22 -30.62 24.19
C ASN A 269 18.42 -31.19 23.01
N CYS A 270 17.13 -30.85 22.95
CA CYS A 270 16.20 -31.41 21.99
C CYS A 270 16.57 -31.06 20.55
N TYR A 271 17.10 -29.86 20.34
CA TYR A 271 17.47 -29.39 19.01
C TYR A 271 18.52 -30.27 18.34
N ALA A 272 19.55 -30.70 19.12
CA ALA A 272 20.64 -31.48 18.60
C ALA A 272 20.44 -33.02 18.76
N THR A 273 19.51 -33.48 19.59
CA THR A 273 19.34 -34.91 19.87
C THR A 273 18.10 -35.53 19.23
N ILE A 274 17.06 -34.77 18.95
CA ILE A 274 15.88 -35.29 18.24
C ILE A 274 16.19 -35.40 16.74
N PRO A 275 16.06 -36.60 16.14
CA PRO A 275 16.17 -36.75 14.71
C PRO A 275 15.13 -35.89 14.00
N LYS A 276 15.57 -35.07 13.03
CA LYS A 276 14.72 -34.16 12.29
C LYS A 276 14.85 -34.35 10.78
N GLU A 277 13.72 -34.44 10.11
CA GLU A 277 13.66 -34.36 8.65
C GLU A 277 13.17 -32.98 8.25
N VAL A 278 14.03 -32.19 7.61
CA VAL A 278 13.73 -30.83 7.19
C VAL A 278 13.69 -30.78 5.66
N LYS A 279 12.52 -30.53 5.10
CA LYS A 279 12.32 -30.31 3.65
C LYS A 279 12.21 -28.83 3.39
N ILE A 280 13.05 -28.31 2.51
CA ILE A 280 13.02 -26.91 2.07
C ILE A 280 12.58 -26.91 0.61
N VAL A 281 11.45 -26.27 0.32
CA VAL A 281 10.84 -26.28 -1.02
C VAL A 281 10.78 -24.86 -1.58
N ALA A 282 11.50 -24.63 -2.67
CA ALA A 282 11.39 -23.42 -3.47
C ALA A 282 10.15 -23.53 -4.40
N THR A 283 9.27 -22.55 -4.37
CA THR A 283 8.05 -22.50 -5.18
C THR A 283 8.02 -21.21 -6.01
N ALA A 284 7.37 -21.25 -7.17
CA ALA A 284 7.28 -20.07 -8.04
C ALA A 284 6.15 -19.09 -7.64
N GLN A 285 5.18 -19.51 -6.83
CA GLN A 285 4.02 -18.70 -6.46
C GLN A 285 3.45 -19.11 -5.09
N ASN A 286 2.74 -18.19 -4.44
CA ASN A 286 2.12 -18.40 -3.12
C ASN A 286 1.11 -19.57 -3.13
N MET A 287 0.27 -19.69 -4.16
CA MET A 287 -0.67 -20.81 -4.25
C MET A 287 0.02 -22.19 -4.28
N ARG A 288 1.21 -22.26 -4.86
CA ARG A 288 1.96 -23.52 -4.86
C ARG A 288 2.47 -23.91 -3.49
N GLN A 289 2.83 -22.95 -2.67
CA GLN A 289 3.17 -23.21 -1.26
C GLN A 289 2.00 -23.88 -0.54
N ILE A 290 0.77 -23.39 -0.80
CA ILE A 290 -0.46 -23.95 -0.23
C ILE A 290 -0.65 -25.41 -0.67
N TYR A 291 -0.48 -25.69 -1.95
CA TYR A 291 -0.60 -27.08 -2.43
C TYR A 291 0.47 -27.99 -1.84
N CYS A 292 1.72 -27.54 -1.70
CA CYS A 292 2.75 -28.29 -1.02
C CYS A 292 2.39 -28.58 0.44
N ALA A 293 1.79 -27.60 1.13
CA ALA A 293 1.32 -27.79 2.49
C ALA A 293 0.18 -28.83 2.56
N ILE A 294 -0.78 -28.78 1.65
CA ILE A 294 -1.88 -29.73 1.56
C ILE A 294 -1.36 -31.14 1.28
N GLU A 295 -0.45 -31.29 0.31
CA GLU A 295 0.18 -32.57 -0.01
C GLU A 295 0.88 -33.18 1.22
N GLU A 296 1.61 -32.37 2.01
CA GLU A 296 2.30 -32.85 3.21
C GLU A 296 1.32 -33.16 4.35
N VAL A 297 0.26 -32.36 4.54
CA VAL A 297 -0.82 -32.68 5.50
C VAL A 297 -1.47 -34.02 5.15
N GLU A 298 -1.82 -34.24 3.89
CA GLU A 298 -2.43 -35.49 3.43
C GLU A 298 -1.46 -36.69 3.60
N ARG A 299 -0.17 -36.49 3.34
CA ARG A 299 0.85 -37.51 3.59
C ARG A 299 0.92 -37.89 5.08
N ILE A 300 1.00 -36.91 5.97
CA ILE A 300 1.05 -37.13 7.42
C ILE A 300 -0.25 -37.80 7.89
N LYS A 301 -1.40 -37.35 7.42
CA LYS A 301 -2.71 -37.91 7.74
C LYS A 301 -2.79 -39.41 7.34
N THR A 302 -2.36 -39.72 6.12
CA THR A 302 -2.33 -41.10 5.61
C THR A 302 -1.38 -41.98 6.42
N GLU A 303 -0.20 -41.49 6.79
CA GLU A 303 0.78 -42.20 7.61
C GLU A 303 0.22 -42.45 9.00
N LYS A 304 -0.44 -41.49 9.64
CA LYS A 304 -1.06 -41.63 10.95
C LYS A 304 -2.15 -42.72 10.94
N ARG A 305 -2.99 -42.75 9.93
CA ARG A 305 -4.01 -43.79 9.77
C ARG A 305 -3.40 -45.18 9.70
N ARG A 306 -2.24 -45.29 9.05
CA ARG A 306 -1.53 -46.59 8.89
C ARG A 306 -0.82 -47.04 10.17
N THR A 307 -0.20 -46.09 10.89
CA THR A 307 0.69 -46.40 12.02
C THR A 307 0.02 -46.33 13.38
N ASN A 308 -1.05 -45.57 13.52
CA ASN A 308 -1.77 -45.39 14.77
C ASN A 308 -3.31 -45.41 14.54
N PRO A 309 -3.94 -46.58 14.58
CA PRO A 309 -5.39 -46.68 14.43
C PRO A 309 -6.19 -45.87 15.46
N ASP A 310 -5.67 -45.68 16.68
CA ASP A 310 -6.30 -44.92 17.76
C ASP A 310 -6.30 -43.41 17.49
N ALA A 311 -5.57 -42.94 16.47
CA ALA A 311 -5.63 -41.55 16.02
C ALA A 311 -6.89 -41.21 15.21
N VAL A 312 -7.76 -42.19 14.93
CA VAL A 312 -9.03 -41.99 14.22
C VAL A 312 -10.17 -42.19 15.23
N ASP A 313 -11.04 -41.19 15.34
CA ASP A 313 -12.20 -41.29 16.23
C ASP A 313 -13.34 -42.15 15.65
N GLU A 314 -14.40 -42.37 16.44
CA GLU A 314 -15.58 -43.15 16.04
C GLU A 314 -16.29 -42.59 14.80
N ASN A 315 -16.11 -41.30 14.50
CA ASN A 315 -16.68 -40.60 13.34
C ASN A 315 -15.75 -40.63 12.11
N GLY A 316 -14.58 -41.28 12.21
CA GLY A 316 -13.60 -41.34 11.13
C GLY A 316 -12.68 -40.12 11.04
N MET A 317 -12.76 -39.19 11.98
CA MET A 317 -11.92 -37.98 12.03
C MET A 317 -10.51 -38.30 12.54
N VAL A 318 -9.51 -37.76 11.87
CA VAL A 318 -8.10 -37.96 12.23
C VAL A 318 -7.63 -36.90 13.20
N ASN A 319 -7.04 -37.33 14.32
CA ASN A 319 -6.41 -36.40 15.26
C ASN A 319 -5.06 -35.91 14.72
N MET A 320 -4.99 -34.61 14.42
CA MET A 320 -3.82 -33.89 13.89
C MET A 320 -3.33 -32.79 14.82
N SER A 321 -3.66 -32.83 16.11
CA SER A 321 -3.29 -31.81 17.10
C SER A 321 -1.77 -31.63 17.31
N ASP A 322 -0.95 -32.60 16.90
CA ASP A 322 0.52 -32.56 16.90
C ASP A 322 1.12 -31.99 15.60
N THR A 323 0.27 -31.49 14.69
CA THR A 323 0.66 -30.98 13.38
C THR A 323 0.21 -29.53 13.25
N ALA A 324 1.14 -28.66 12.89
CA ALA A 324 0.88 -27.23 12.66
C ALA A 324 1.22 -26.80 11.24
N VAL A 325 0.31 -26.08 10.62
CA VAL A 325 0.56 -25.23 9.44
C VAL A 325 0.77 -23.82 9.94
N VAL A 326 2.01 -23.33 9.80
CA VAL A 326 2.42 -22.01 10.29
C VAL A 326 2.53 -21.06 9.10
N LEU A 327 1.76 -19.99 9.13
CA LEU A 327 1.74 -18.98 8.12
C LEU A 327 2.62 -17.80 8.55
N ALA A 328 3.78 -17.62 7.91
CA ALA A 328 4.59 -16.44 8.11
C ALA A 328 3.94 -15.21 7.46
N ASP A 329 3.24 -15.43 6.35
CA ASP A 329 2.34 -14.47 5.71
C ASP A 329 0.88 -14.84 6.02
N GLU A 330 0.22 -14.03 6.83
CA GLU A 330 -1.16 -14.27 7.28
C GLU A 330 -2.20 -14.18 6.16
N GLU A 331 -1.87 -13.54 5.05
CA GLU A 331 -2.75 -13.43 3.87
C GLU A 331 -3.01 -14.80 3.22
N LEU A 332 -2.13 -15.79 3.46
CA LEU A 332 -2.31 -17.15 2.95
C LEU A 332 -3.40 -17.96 3.68
N LEU A 333 -3.93 -17.47 4.80
CA LEU A 333 -4.95 -18.19 5.56
C LEU A 333 -6.20 -18.49 4.73
N LEU A 334 -6.77 -17.46 4.09
CA LEU A 334 -7.99 -17.64 3.30
C LEU A 334 -7.78 -18.52 2.07
N PRO A 335 -6.73 -18.30 1.26
CA PRO A 335 -6.41 -19.23 0.17
C PRO A 335 -6.23 -20.67 0.64
N PHE A 336 -5.56 -20.90 1.78
CA PHE A 336 -5.39 -22.24 2.35
C PHE A 336 -6.73 -22.88 2.73
N LEU A 337 -7.56 -22.19 3.50
CA LEU A 337 -8.88 -22.69 3.92
C LEU A 337 -9.87 -22.85 2.75
N SER A 338 -9.67 -22.12 1.67
CA SER A 338 -10.48 -22.23 0.46
C SER A 338 -10.08 -23.45 -0.39
N ALA A 339 -8.77 -23.73 -0.46
CA ALA A 339 -8.21 -24.82 -1.22
C ALA A 339 -8.31 -26.18 -0.50
N TYR A 340 -8.33 -26.18 0.84
CA TYR A 340 -8.32 -27.39 1.65
C TYR A 340 -9.56 -27.49 2.53
N LYS A 341 -10.45 -28.40 2.19
CA LYS A 341 -11.72 -28.69 2.89
C LYS A 341 -11.89 -30.20 3.06
N PRO A 342 -11.11 -30.84 3.94
CA PRO A 342 -11.22 -32.27 4.16
C PRO A 342 -12.52 -32.62 4.92
N ASP A 343 -13.15 -33.72 4.56
CA ASP A 343 -14.33 -34.23 5.27
C ASP A 343 -13.98 -35.02 6.53
N ASP A 344 -12.72 -35.44 6.65
CA ASP A 344 -12.21 -36.37 7.64
C ASP A 344 -11.20 -35.75 8.62
N LEU A 345 -11.12 -34.44 8.65
CA LEU A 345 -10.18 -33.68 9.48
C LEU A 345 -10.76 -32.32 9.89
N ASN A 346 -10.77 -32.05 11.17
CA ASN A 346 -11.07 -30.71 11.66
C ASN A 346 -9.87 -29.76 11.50
N ILE A 347 -10.13 -28.55 11.05
CA ILE A 347 -9.12 -27.49 10.97
C ILE A 347 -9.41 -26.46 12.06
N ASN A 348 -8.42 -26.22 12.93
CA ASN A 348 -8.44 -25.18 13.93
C ASN A 348 -7.56 -24.01 13.47
N ALA A 349 -8.16 -23.01 12.85
CA ALA A 349 -7.46 -21.79 12.52
C ALA A 349 -7.55 -20.81 13.69
N THR A 350 -6.40 -20.55 14.29
CA THR A 350 -6.31 -19.73 15.48
C THR A 350 -5.99 -18.27 15.19
N MET A 351 -5.63 -17.97 13.94
CA MET A 351 -5.48 -16.61 13.45
C MET A 351 -6.86 -15.97 13.27
N GLY A 352 -7.00 -14.74 13.71
CA GLY A 352 -8.16 -13.95 13.34
C GLY A 352 -8.10 -13.65 11.84
N PHE A 353 -9.19 -13.92 11.15
CA PHE A 353 -9.31 -13.58 9.74
C PHE A 353 -9.50 -12.06 9.61
N PRO A 354 -8.65 -11.34 8.85
CA PRO A 354 -8.80 -9.90 8.70
C PRO A 354 -10.14 -9.57 8.06
N PHE A 355 -10.92 -8.71 8.69
CA PHE A 355 -12.20 -8.25 8.14
C PHE A 355 -12.02 -7.55 6.79
N THR A 356 -10.89 -6.89 6.58
CA THR A 356 -10.55 -6.13 5.37
C THR A 356 -10.62 -6.92 4.06
N VAL A 357 -10.41 -8.23 4.10
CA VAL A 357 -10.46 -9.10 2.90
C VAL A 357 -11.84 -9.72 2.66
N THR A 358 -12.85 -9.30 3.41
CA THR A 358 -14.20 -9.82 3.26
C THR A 358 -15.06 -8.98 2.31
N PRO A 359 -16.01 -9.60 1.60
CA PRO A 359 -17.01 -8.85 0.82
C PRO A 359 -17.83 -7.88 1.67
N VAL A 360 -18.02 -8.19 2.95
CA VAL A 360 -18.73 -7.32 3.91
C VAL A 360 -17.95 -6.02 4.12
N CYS A 361 -16.62 -6.09 4.27
CA CYS A 361 -15.78 -4.90 4.40
C CYS A 361 -15.76 -4.07 3.10
N SER A 362 -15.60 -4.73 1.95
CA SER A 362 -15.58 -3.99 0.67
C SER A 362 -16.91 -3.27 0.42
N LEU A 363 -18.04 -3.87 0.79
CA LEU A 363 -19.34 -3.22 0.72
C LEU A 363 -19.43 -2.02 1.68
N LEU A 364 -18.97 -2.16 2.91
CA LEU A 364 -18.93 -1.06 3.87
C LEU A 364 -18.09 0.12 3.36
N LEU A 365 -16.90 -0.16 2.82
CA LEU A 365 -16.04 0.88 2.26
C LEU A 365 -16.64 1.55 1.01
N GLN A 366 -17.41 0.83 0.19
CA GLN A 366 -18.16 1.44 -0.90
C GLN A 366 -19.26 2.39 -0.41
N VAL A 367 -19.96 2.05 0.68
CA VAL A 367 -20.92 2.98 1.30
C VAL A 367 -20.21 4.22 1.84
N VAL A 368 -19.02 4.06 2.45
CA VAL A 368 -18.19 5.20 2.88
C VAL A 368 -17.87 6.11 1.69
N SER A 369 -17.47 5.54 0.56
CA SER A 369 -17.15 6.27 -0.67
C SER A 369 -18.36 7.03 -1.23
N VAL A 370 -19.54 6.42 -1.20
CA VAL A 370 -20.80 7.09 -1.61
C VAL A 370 -21.06 8.33 -0.76
N TYR A 371 -20.92 8.24 0.57
CA TYR A 371 -21.09 9.39 1.45
C TYR A 371 -19.98 10.43 1.28
N GLU A 372 -18.75 10.04 0.98
CA GLU A 372 -17.65 10.96 0.67
C GLU A 372 -18.01 11.86 -0.53
N SER A 373 -18.66 11.30 -1.55
CA SER A 373 -19.09 12.07 -2.72
C SER A 373 -20.08 13.20 -2.41
N VAL A 374 -20.82 13.07 -1.31
CA VAL A 374 -21.78 14.10 -0.87
C VAL A 374 -21.07 15.42 -0.54
N PHE A 375 -19.89 15.32 0.09
CA PHE A 375 -19.12 16.52 0.48
C PHE A 375 -18.58 17.29 -0.72
N ALA A 376 -18.29 16.59 -1.83
CA ALA A 376 -17.87 17.22 -3.08
C ALA A 376 -19.02 17.76 -3.93
N LEU A 377 -20.20 17.11 -3.89
CA LEU A 377 -21.28 17.35 -4.85
C LEU A 377 -22.47 18.14 -4.28
N THR A 378 -22.59 18.24 -2.95
CA THR A 378 -23.69 18.92 -2.30
C THR A 378 -23.26 20.32 -1.85
N ALA A 379 -23.93 21.37 -2.32
CA ALA A 379 -23.73 22.71 -1.82
C ALA A 379 -24.19 22.84 -0.35
N ASP A 380 -23.52 23.68 0.45
CA ASP A 380 -23.77 23.79 1.89
C ASP A 380 -25.20 24.21 2.23
N ASP A 381 -25.84 25.03 1.37
CA ASP A 381 -27.23 25.49 1.53
C ASP A 381 -28.26 24.59 0.83
N SER A 382 -27.85 23.42 0.33
CA SER A 382 -28.75 22.51 -0.37
C SER A 382 -29.72 21.80 0.59
N ALA A 383 -31.00 21.82 0.27
CA ALA A 383 -32.03 21.10 1.02
C ALA A 383 -32.00 19.57 0.77
N GLU A 384 -31.26 19.13 -0.26
CA GLU A 384 -31.20 17.72 -0.66
C GLU A 384 -29.77 17.31 -0.97
N LEU A 385 -29.36 16.14 -0.50
CA LEU A 385 -28.04 15.56 -0.74
C LEU A 385 -27.87 15.10 -2.20
N SER A 386 -26.68 15.31 -2.74
CA SER A 386 -26.28 14.86 -4.08
C SER A 386 -25.13 13.85 -3.99
N PHE A 387 -25.22 12.77 -4.72
CA PHE A 387 -24.30 11.63 -4.69
C PHE A 387 -23.67 11.41 -6.08
N SER A 388 -22.48 10.82 -6.12
CA SER A 388 -21.89 10.37 -7.36
C SER A 388 -22.64 9.16 -7.92
N GLY A 389 -23.13 9.27 -9.15
CA GLY A 389 -23.83 8.18 -9.82
C GLY A 389 -22.94 6.98 -10.07
N GLU A 390 -21.66 7.19 -10.35
CA GLU A 390 -20.67 6.12 -10.53
C GLU A 390 -20.48 5.32 -9.25
N GLN A 391 -20.33 6.00 -8.10
CA GLN A 391 -20.14 5.31 -6.82
C GLN A 391 -21.40 4.58 -6.36
N VAL A 392 -22.58 5.16 -6.61
CA VAL A 392 -23.86 4.51 -6.37
C VAL A 392 -24.02 3.29 -7.27
N GLU A 393 -23.64 3.37 -8.55
CA GLU A 393 -23.65 2.22 -9.47
C GLU A 393 -22.72 1.10 -8.98
N GLN A 394 -21.48 1.43 -8.60
CA GLN A 394 -20.52 0.47 -8.06
C GLN A 394 -21.06 -0.22 -6.80
N LEU A 395 -21.68 0.53 -5.89
CA LEU A 395 -22.29 -0.01 -4.68
C LEU A 395 -23.37 -1.06 -5.01
N TRP A 396 -24.27 -0.77 -5.94
CA TRP A 396 -25.35 -1.68 -6.30
C TRP A 396 -24.89 -2.84 -7.19
N GLN A 397 -23.75 -2.71 -7.86
CA GLN A 397 -23.11 -3.82 -8.59
C GLN A 397 -22.31 -4.75 -7.69
N HIS A 398 -22.12 -4.40 -6.42
CA HIS A 398 -21.41 -5.24 -5.47
C HIS A 398 -22.04 -6.65 -5.36
N GLU A 399 -21.20 -7.69 -5.27
CA GLU A 399 -21.66 -9.10 -5.29
C GLU A 399 -22.76 -9.44 -4.27
N LEU A 400 -22.78 -8.76 -3.12
CA LEU A 400 -23.79 -8.95 -2.09
C LEU A 400 -25.13 -8.26 -2.41
N LEU A 401 -25.17 -7.28 -3.30
CA LEU A 401 -26.34 -6.46 -3.62
C LEU A 401 -26.84 -6.56 -5.06
N ARG A 402 -26.03 -7.01 -5.99
CA ARG A 402 -26.30 -6.97 -7.45
C ARG A 402 -27.62 -7.60 -7.90
N THR A 403 -28.19 -8.51 -7.10
CA THR A 403 -29.49 -9.16 -7.43
C THR A 403 -30.69 -8.28 -7.09
N LYS A 404 -30.52 -7.13 -6.46
CA LYS A 404 -31.58 -6.28 -5.91
C LYS A 404 -31.99 -5.14 -6.83
N ILE A 405 -31.14 -4.81 -7.83
CA ILE A 405 -31.45 -3.79 -8.82
C ILE A 405 -31.41 -4.40 -10.23
N PRO A 406 -32.34 -3.99 -11.12
CA PRO A 406 -32.30 -4.45 -12.52
C PRO A 406 -30.99 -4.09 -13.19
N SER A 407 -30.42 -5.02 -13.94
CA SER A 407 -29.10 -4.92 -14.60
C SER A 407 -28.98 -3.83 -15.67
N LYS A 408 -30.06 -3.09 -15.96
CA LYS A 408 -30.13 -1.99 -16.94
C LYS A 408 -30.45 -0.62 -16.31
N THR A 409 -30.29 -0.48 -14.99
CA THR A 409 -30.52 0.82 -14.35
C THR A 409 -29.37 1.75 -14.74
N PHE A 410 -29.69 2.84 -15.43
CA PHE A 410 -28.72 3.87 -15.78
C PHE A 410 -28.65 4.90 -14.65
N PHE A 411 -27.44 5.21 -14.20
CA PHE A 411 -27.20 6.23 -13.19
C PHE A 411 -26.61 7.47 -13.83
N PRO A 412 -27.22 8.67 -13.67
CA PRO A 412 -26.62 9.92 -14.12
C PRO A 412 -25.36 10.24 -13.32
N THR A 413 -24.49 11.11 -13.82
CA THR A 413 -23.22 11.49 -13.17
C THR A 413 -23.42 11.96 -11.72
N VAL A 414 -24.50 12.73 -11.49
CA VAL A 414 -24.92 13.20 -10.16
C VAL A 414 -26.35 12.75 -9.90
N ILE A 415 -26.60 12.13 -8.77
CA ILE A 415 -27.92 11.64 -8.34
C ILE A 415 -28.34 12.38 -7.09
N ARG A 416 -29.57 12.93 -7.07
CA ARG A 416 -30.17 13.50 -5.87
C ARG A 416 -30.71 12.38 -4.95
N HIS A 417 -30.79 12.65 -3.65
CA HIS A 417 -31.31 11.71 -2.68
C HIS A 417 -32.68 11.12 -3.08
N SER A 418 -33.60 11.94 -3.55
CA SER A 418 -34.95 11.50 -3.98
C SER A 418 -34.93 10.56 -5.20
N GLN A 419 -33.84 10.52 -5.95
CA GLN A 419 -33.65 9.70 -7.15
C GLN A 419 -32.90 8.41 -6.86
N LEU A 420 -32.37 8.22 -5.63
CA LEU A 420 -31.63 7.02 -5.26
C LEU A 420 -32.53 5.80 -5.22
N PRO A 421 -32.07 4.62 -5.72
CA PRO A 421 -32.71 3.37 -5.39
C PRO A 421 -32.60 3.11 -3.89
N HIS A 422 -33.70 2.70 -3.27
CA HIS A 422 -33.72 2.47 -1.81
C HIS A 422 -33.23 3.68 -1.01
N ASN A 423 -33.72 4.89 -1.37
CA ASN A 423 -33.33 6.14 -0.72
C ASN A 423 -33.57 6.16 0.79
N GLU A 424 -34.45 5.29 1.30
CA GLU A 424 -34.68 5.09 2.74
C GLU A 424 -33.43 4.64 3.52
N LEU A 425 -32.44 4.08 2.81
CA LEU A 425 -31.15 3.67 3.40
C LEU A 425 -30.18 4.85 3.58
N PHE A 426 -30.34 5.87 2.74
CA PHE A 426 -29.53 7.06 2.71
C PHE A 426 -30.34 8.20 3.33
N GLU A 427 -30.16 8.44 4.60
CA GLU A 427 -30.92 9.49 5.28
C GLU A 427 -30.60 10.86 4.69
N ASN A 428 -31.67 11.61 4.33
CA ASN A 428 -31.53 13.00 3.91
C ASN A 428 -31.43 13.90 5.14
N CYS A 429 -30.21 14.17 5.59
CA CYS A 429 -29.91 15.06 6.71
C CYS A 429 -29.07 16.25 6.22
N PRO A 430 -28.97 17.35 6.96
CA PRO A 430 -28.04 18.41 6.63
C PRO A 430 -26.61 17.88 6.45
N LYS A 431 -25.90 18.38 5.44
CA LYS A 431 -24.52 17.94 5.12
C LYS A 431 -23.61 17.97 6.35
N GLN A 432 -23.72 18.99 7.18
CA GLN A 432 -22.94 19.16 8.41
C GLN A 432 -23.21 18.08 9.47
N ASP A 433 -24.37 17.42 9.44
CA ASP A 433 -24.75 16.39 10.41
C ASP A 433 -24.28 14.99 10.00
N ILE A 434 -23.94 14.81 8.72
CA ILE A 434 -23.52 13.49 8.17
C ILE A 434 -22.37 12.94 8.98
N SER A 435 -21.30 13.70 9.17
CA SER A 435 -20.07 13.26 9.83
C SER A 435 -20.31 12.76 11.25
N ARG A 436 -21.11 13.46 12.02
CA ARG A 436 -21.47 13.07 13.39
C ARG A 436 -22.33 11.81 13.41
N ARG A 437 -23.27 11.69 12.48
CA ARG A 437 -24.22 10.57 12.41
C ARG A 437 -23.68 9.41 11.57
N PHE A 438 -22.47 9.54 11.07
CA PHE A 438 -21.89 8.59 10.10
C PHE A 438 -21.93 7.14 10.58
N PRO A 439 -21.54 6.79 11.81
CA PRO A 439 -21.66 5.42 12.30
C PRO A 439 -23.11 4.88 12.29
N THR A 440 -24.09 5.73 12.58
CA THR A 440 -25.51 5.34 12.53
C THR A 440 -25.99 5.12 11.10
N LEU A 441 -25.55 5.97 10.16
CA LEU A 441 -25.88 5.82 8.73
C LEU A 441 -25.33 4.51 8.19
N LEU A 442 -24.08 4.21 8.48
CA LEU A 442 -23.44 2.95 8.10
C LEU A 442 -24.11 1.73 8.76
N ARG A 443 -24.46 1.84 10.04
CA ARG A 443 -25.16 0.77 10.75
C ARG A 443 -26.52 0.44 10.10
N ARG A 444 -27.30 1.44 9.71
CA ARG A 444 -28.58 1.23 9.00
C ARG A 444 -28.36 0.46 7.70
N PHE A 445 -27.33 0.84 6.95
CA PHE A 445 -27.00 0.16 5.71
C PHE A 445 -26.54 -1.29 5.96
N CYS A 446 -25.71 -1.53 6.97
CA CYS A 446 -25.29 -2.88 7.36
C CYS A 446 -26.47 -3.77 7.78
N GLN A 447 -27.44 -3.24 8.52
CA GLN A 447 -28.65 -3.95 8.90
C GLN A 447 -29.49 -4.35 7.68
N TYR A 448 -29.62 -3.46 6.71
CA TYR A 448 -30.26 -3.78 5.45
C TYR A 448 -29.50 -4.87 4.69
N ALA A 449 -28.20 -4.72 4.52
CA ALA A 449 -27.36 -5.68 3.81
C ALA A 449 -27.43 -7.08 4.45
N ASP A 450 -27.39 -7.18 5.78
CA ASP A 450 -27.59 -8.44 6.53
C ASP A 450 -28.97 -9.07 6.21
N SER A 451 -30.03 -8.27 6.24
CA SER A 451 -31.39 -8.74 5.98
C SER A 451 -31.59 -9.24 4.54
N VAL A 452 -30.93 -8.60 3.58
CA VAL A 452 -31.10 -8.84 2.15
C VAL A 452 -30.22 -9.98 1.65
N THR A 453 -29.01 -10.07 2.16
CA THR A 453 -28.06 -11.14 1.76
C THR A 453 -28.44 -12.48 2.37
N ASN A 454 -28.99 -12.50 3.59
CA ASN A 454 -29.43 -13.68 4.35
C ASN A 454 -28.46 -14.87 4.25
N VAL A 455 -27.17 -14.57 4.19
CA VAL A 455 -26.10 -15.57 4.12
C VAL A 455 -25.60 -15.84 5.51
N GLU A 456 -25.95 -16.99 6.07
CA GLU A 456 -25.57 -17.41 7.45
C GLU A 456 -24.06 -17.25 7.68
N LYS A 457 -23.25 -17.46 6.65
CA LYS A 457 -21.79 -17.29 6.68
C LYS A 457 -21.34 -15.88 7.11
N TYR A 458 -22.08 -14.83 6.77
CA TYR A 458 -21.74 -13.45 7.07
C TYR A 458 -22.47 -12.85 8.26
N LYS A 459 -23.42 -13.56 8.83
CA LYS A 459 -24.29 -13.07 9.91
C LYS A 459 -23.50 -12.60 11.15
N GLN A 460 -22.52 -13.40 11.57
CA GLN A 460 -21.65 -13.03 12.70
C GLN A 460 -20.82 -11.77 12.40
N LEU A 461 -20.38 -11.60 11.14
CA LEU A 461 -19.66 -10.41 10.68
C LEU A 461 -20.53 -9.16 10.78
N TRP A 462 -21.74 -9.22 10.22
CA TRP A 462 -22.68 -8.11 10.28
C TRP A 462 -22.99 -7.71 11.71
N GLN A 463 -23.21 -8.68 12.59
CA GLN A 463 -23.47 -8.42 14.01
C GLN A 463 -22.31 -7.71 14.70
N GLU A 464 -21.07 -8.14 14.46
CA GLU A 464 -19.88 -7.50 15.04
C GLU A 464 -19.68 -6.08 14.51
N VAL A 465 -19.82 -5.87 13.20
CA VAL A 465 -19.73 -4.53 12.60
C VAL A 465 -20.83 -3.59 13.14
N ILE A 466 -22.07 -4.08 13.20
CA ILE A 466 -23.20 -3.31 13.75
C ILE A 466 -22.96 -2.94 15.21
N ARG A 467 -22.44 -3.86 16.04
CA ARG A 467 -22.07 -3.61 17.42
C ARG A 467 -21.03 -2.49 17.53
N ARG A 468 -19.94 -2.60 16.80
CA ARG A 468 -18.86 -1.59 16.81
C ARG A 468 -19.29 -0.23 16.29
N LEU A 469 -20.10 -0.18 15.25
CA LEU A 469 -20.67 1.09 14.77
C LEU A 469 -21.60 1.73 15.81
N THR A 470 -22.30 0.91 16.61
CA THR A 470 -23.14 1.41 17.71
C THR A 470 -22.30 2.01 18.83
N GLU A 471 -21.21 1.34 19.21
CA GLU A 471 -20.23 1.83 20.19
C GLU A 471 -19.59 3.14 19.73
N MET A 472 -19.17 3.19 18.45
CA MET A 472 -18.60 4.39 17.84
C MET A 472 -19.58 5.56 17.83
N GLN A 473 -20.87 5.34 17.54
CA GLN A 473 -21.89 6.39 17.62
C GLN A 473 -22.04 6.92 19.05
N SER A 474 -22.06 6.01 20.03
CA SER A 474 -22.14 6.41 21.46
C SER A 474 -20.92 7.25 21.88
N LEU A 475 -19.75 6.91 21.35
CA LEU A 475 -18.53 7.68 21.56
C LEU A 475 -18.65 9.08 20.93
N PHE A 476 -19.10 9.18 19.68
CA PHE A 476 -19.30 10.46 19.00
C PHE A 476 -20.31 11.35 19.74
N ASP A 477 -21.42 10.78 20.19
CA ASP A 477 -22.45 11.51 20.94
C ASP A 477 -21.95 11.98 22.33
N ALA A 478 -21.03 11.25 22.95
CA ALA A 478 -20.43 11.62 24.23
C ALA A 478 -19.38 12.74 24.09
N TRP A 479 -18.62 12.75 22.97
CA TRP A 479 -17.52 13.68 22.77
C TRP A 479 -17.92 14.97 22.06
N PHE A 480 -18.88 14.91 21.13
CA PHE A 480 -19.30 16.04 20.31
C PHE A 480 -20.67 16.53 20.76
N GLY A 481 -20.74 17.75 21.23
CA GLY A 481 -22.01 18.40 21.58
C GLY A 481 -22.96 18.50 20.39
N PRO A 482 -24.26 18.78 20.62
CA PRO A 482 -25.26 18.83 19.56
C PRO A 482 -24.99 19.89 18.46
N ASN A 483 -24.17 20.89 18.79
CA ASN A 483 -23.81 21.99 17.87
C ASN A 483 -22.36 21.94 17.38
N GLU A 484 -21.59 20.89 17.74
CA GLU A 484 -20.22 20.72 17.28
C GLU A 484 -20.19 19.97 15.95
N THR A 485 -19.47 20.51 15.00
CA THR A 485 -19.22 19.86 13.69
C THR A 485 -18.09 18.87 13.82
N VAL A 486 -18.34 17.64 13.37
CA VAL A 486 -17.31 16.60 13.22
C VAL A 486 -16.80 16.65 11.80
N ASP A 487 -15.47 16.67 11.64
CA ASP A 487 -14.87 16.57 10.31
C ASP A 487 -15.15 15.17 9.71
N PHE A 488 -15.57 15.12 8.46
CA PHE A 488 -15.82 13.85 7.76
C PHE A 488 -14.54 13.01 7.61
N ALA A 489 -13.38 13.64 7.43
CA ALA A 489 -12.11 12.95 7.36
C ALA A 489 -11.84 12.13 8.63
N PHE A 490 -12.18 12.69 9.81
CA PHE A 490 -12.08 11.95 11.07
C PHE A 490 -13.09 10.80 11.17
N ALA A 491 -14.35 11.04 10.79
CA ALA A 491 -15.37 10.00 10.82
C ALA A 491 -14.99 8.83 9.89
N LYS A 492 -14.49 9.12 8.70
CA LYS A 492 -13.94 8.15 7.75
C LYS A 492 -12.73 7.41 8.34
N PHE A 493 -11.78 8.13 8.94
CA PHE A 493 -10.61 7.54 9.59
C PHE A 493 -11.03 6.57 10.70
N ALA A 494 -11.94 6.97 11.58
CA ALA A 494 -12.41 6.12 12.68
C ALA A 494 -13.06 4.83 12.16
N VAL A 495 -13.89 4.90 11.11
CA VAL A 495 -14.48 3.71 10.47
C VAL A 495 -13.42 2.85 9.83
N THR A 496 -12.48 3.43 9.06
CA THR A 496 -11.40 2.68 8.42
C THR A 496 -10.51 1.99 9.47
N LYS A 497 -10.22 2.67 10.57
CA LYS A 497 -9.46 2.09 11.68
C LYS A 497 -10.21 0.91 12.30
N MET A 498 -11.51 1.09 12.58
CA MET A 498 -12.37 0.00 13.06
C MET A 498 -12.33 -1.22 12.13
N THR A 499 -12.41 -1.02 10.81
CA THR A 499 -12.38 -2.14 9.85
C THR A 499 -11.05 -2.89 9.87
N ASN A 500 -9.94 -2.20 10.11
CA ASN A 500 -8.61 -2.81 10.20
C ASN A 500 -8.38 -3.58 11.51
N GLU A 501 -9.09 -3.24 12.57
CA GLU A 501 -8.98 -3.87 13.89
C GLU A 501 -9.92 -5.07 14.06
N VAL A 502 -10.95 -5.18 13.25
CA VAL A 502 -11.88 -6.31 13.29
C VAL A 502 -11.21 -7.56 12.74
N THR A 503 -11.10 -8.56 13.58
CA THR A 503 -10.67 -9.91 13.20
C THR A 503 -11.77 -10.91 13.49
N ILE A 504 -11.92 -11.88 12.61
CA ILE A 504 -12.96 -12.91 12.70
C ILE A 504 -12.33 -14.15 13.26
N ALA A 505 -12.82 -14.60 14.42
CA ALA A 505 -12.41 -15.86 14.98
C ALA A 505 -13.02 -17.03 14.16
N ILE A 506 -12.18 -17.91 13.65
CA ILE A 506 -12.62 -19.16 13.03
C ILE A 506 -12.85 -20.17 14.15
N LYS A 507 -14.08 -20.69 14.27
CA LYS A 507 -14.38 -21.75 15.23
C LYS A 507 -13.77 -23.06 14.73
N GLY A 508 -12.81 -23.61 15.46
CA GLY A 508 -12.22 -24.90 15.25
C GLY A 508 -12.10 -25.69 16.54
N ASP A 509 -11.71 -26.94 16.47
CA ASP A 509 -11.39 -27.75 17.62
C ASP A 509 -9.88 -27.70 17.91
N PRO A 510 -9.47 -27.01 19.00
CA PRO A 510 -8.07 -26.85 19.33
C PRO A 510 -7.42 -28.14 19.84
N ASP A 511 -8.20 -29.15 20.20
CA ASP A 511 -7.70 -30.34 20.87
C ASP A 511 -7.41 -31.49 19.89
N THR A 512 -8.17 -31.59 18.80
CA THR A 512 -8.04 -32.70 17.84
C THR A 512 -7.70 -32.28 16.41
N GLY A 513 -8.01 -31.02 16.04
CA GLY A 513 -7.86 -30.53 14.68
C GLY A 513 -6.43 -30.20 14.26
N LEU A 514 -6.23 -30.12 12.94
CA LEU A 514 -5.02 -29.54 12.36
C LEU A 514 -4.90 -28.07 12.79
N GLN A 515 -3.75 -27.71 13.36
CA GLN A 515 -3.53 -26.36 13.85
C GLN A 515 -3.01 -25.45 12.72
N VAL A 516 -3.74 -24.38 12.37
CA VAL A 516 -3.31 -23.35 11.42
C VAL A 516 -3.14 -22.04 12.17
N MET A 517 -1.93 -21.49 12.16
CA MET A 517 -1.59 -20.34 13.01
C MET A 517 -0.44 -19.49 12.46
N GLY A 518 -0.31 -18.26 12.93
CA GLY A 518 0.87 -17.43 12.71
C GLY A 518 2.04 -17.86 13.58
N LEU A 519 3.25 -17.43 13.22
CA LEU A 519 4.46 -17.81 13.97
C LEU A 519 4.42 -17.35 15.43
N LEU A 520 3.98 -16.12 15.70
CA LEU A 520 3.91 -15.58 17.05
C LEU A 520 2.89 -16.30 17.94
N GLU A 521 1.93 -16.96 17.33
CA GLU A 521 0.90 -17.72 18.02
C GLU A 521 1.34 -19.10 18.47
N THR A 522 2.48 -19.58 17.95
CA THR A 522 3.08 -20.87 18.33
C THR A 522 3.75 -20.84 19.71
N ARG A 523 3.75 -19.70 20.40
CA ARG A 523 4.38 -19.54 21.73
C ARG A 523 3.90 -20.60 22.70
N MET A 524 4.85 -21.26 23.38
CA MET A 524 4.61 -22.33 24.36
C MET A 524 3.91 -23.59 23.82
N MET A 525 3.76 -23.70 22.49
CA MET A 525 3.18 -24.86 21.83
C MET A 525 4.25 -25.65 21.10
N ASP A 526 4.23 -26.97 21.28
CA ASP A 526 5.14 -27.91 20.62
C ASP A 526 4.38 -28.77 19.63
N PHE A 527 4.96 -29.00 18.46
CA PHE A 527 4.40 -29.80 17.39
C PHE A 527 5.44 -30.81 16.89
N LYS A 528 4.97 -32.02 16.59
CA LYS A 528 5.78 -33.07 15.98
C LYS A 528 6.04 -32.76 14.50
N ASN A 529 5.01 -32.27 13.82
CA ASN A 529 5.06 -31.93 12.39
C ASN A 529 4.80 -30.44 12.19
N ILE A 530 5.69 -29.77 11.49
CA ILE A 530 5.62 -28.33 11.21
C ILE A 530 5.66 -28.14 9.70
N ILE A 531 4.68 -27.40 9.19
CA ILE A 531 4.57 -26.98 7.80
C ILE A 531 4.54 -25.45 7.81
N MET A 532 5.64 -24.80 7.41
CA MET A 532 5.74 -23.34 7.45
C MET A 532 5.77 -22.76 6.04
N LEU A 533 4.88 -21.82 5.76
CA LEU A 533 4.73 -21.14 4.46
C LEU A 533 5.31 -19.74 4.49
N SER A 534 5.75 -19.26 3.33
CA SER A 534 6.30 -17.92 3.11
C SER A 534 7.53 -17.61 3.96
N VAL A 535 8.46 -18.56 4.04
CA VAL A 535 9.74 -18.38 4.75
C VAL A 535 10.71 -17.60 3.86
N ASN A 536 10.28 -16.39 3.48
CA ASN A 536 11.01 -15.46 2.62
C ASN A 536 11.67 -14.35 3.42
N GLU A 537 12.77 -13.82 2.90
CA GLU A 537 13.37 -12.60 3.43
C GLU A 537 12.39 -11.42 3.30
N GLY A 538 12.26 -10.60 4.34
CA GLY A 538 11.29 -9.50 4.40
C GLY A 538 9.88 -9.90 4.90
N ILE A 539 9.53 -11.20 4.86
CA ILE A 539 8.33 -11.77 5.49
C ILE A 539 8.71 -12.43 6.82
N LEU A 540 9.75 -13.25 6.82
CA LEU A 540 10.30 -13.87 8.01
C LEU A 540 11.84 -13.83 7.98
N PRO A 541 12.48 -12.91 8.72
CA PRO A 541 11.85 -11.89 9.57
C PRO A 541 11.14 -10.81 8.78
N LYS A 542 10.09 -10.25 9.37
CA LYS A 542 9.38 -9.11 8.79
C LYS A 542 10.28 -7.88 8.82
N GLY A 543 10.35 -7.16 7.71
CA GLY A 543 11.11 -5.93 7.61
C GLY A 543 10.63 -4.87 8.63
N ILE A 544 11.55 -4.04 9.10
CA ILE A 544 11.23 -2.95 10.02
C ILE A 544 10.52 -1.85 9.24
N THR A 545 9.23 -1.62 9.52
CA THR A 545 8.51 -0.44 9.06
C THR A 545 8.67 0.67 10.09
N TYR A 546 9.44 1.68 9.75
CA TYR A 546 9.65 2.83 10.60
C TYR A 546 8.49 3.83 10.40
N ASN A 547 7.50 3.76 11.30
CA ASN A 547 6.41 4.73 11.35
C ASN A 547 6.45 5.42 12.73
N SER A 548 7.25 6.49 12.83
CA SER A 548 7.51 7.24 14.05
C SER A 548 7.55 8.73 13.73
N LEU A 549 7.07 9.54 14.63
CA LEU A 549 7.17 11.01 14.55
C LEU A 549 8.59 11.48 14.88
N LEU A 550 9.28 10.73 15.74
CA LEU A 550 10.62 11.06 16.19
C LEU A 550 11.69 10.44 15.30
N PRO A 551 12.77 11.13 14.97
CA PRO A 551 13.92 10.55 14.31
C PRO A 551 14.51 9.37 15.09
N PHE A 552 15.04 8.38 14.36
CA PHE A 552 15.57 7.17 14.94
C PHE A 552 16.60 7.41 16.05
N ASP A 553 17.53 8.34 15.84
CA ASP A 553 18.63 8.61 16.78
C ASP A 553 18.15 9.16 18.13
N PHE A 554 17.02 9.86 18.15
CA PHE A 554 16.47 10.40 19.41
C PHE A 554 15.77 9.34 20.25
N LYS A 555 15.10 8.42 19.60
CA LYS A 555 14.38 7.36 20.30
C LYS A 555 15.32 6.36 20.98
N TYR A 556 16.63 6.33 20.61
CA TYR A 556 17.56 5.24 20.98
C TYR A 556 18.86 5.66 21.63
N LYS A 557 19.16 6.97 21.73
CA LYS A 557 20.45 7.45 22.21
C LYS A 557 20.50 7.89 23.67
N PHE A 558 19.37 7.86 24.38
CA PHE A 558 19.31 8.46 25.69
C PHE A 558 20.07 7.67 26.75
N ASP A 559 21.11 8.29 27.26
CA ASP A 559 21.75 8.07 28.56
C ASP A 559 22.49 6.75 28.84
N GLY A 560 23.31 6.26 27.89
CA GLY A 560 24.27 5.17 28.19
C GLY A 560 23.65 3.85 28.69
N GLN A 561 22.37 3.84 28.96
CA GLN A 561 21.58 2.64 29.15
C GLN A 561 21.13 2.16 27.78
N GLU A 562 21.50 0.92 27.45
CA GLU A 562 20.99 0.24 26.27
C GLU A 562 19.47 0.11 26.36
N ALA A 563 18.75 1.18 26.13
CA ALA A 563 17.33 1.11 25.83
C ALA A 563 17.22 0.42 24.48
N LEU A 564 17.03 -0.88 24.49
CA LEU A 564 16.88 -1.71 23.30
C LEU A 564 15.38 -1.87 23.02
N PRO A 565 14.78 -1.05 22.16
CA PRO A 565 13.40 -1.30 21.80
C PRO A 565 13.31 -2.62 21.06
N ASN A 566 12.31 -3.41 21.41
CA ASN A 566 12.09 -4.75 20.86
C ASN A 566 12.10 -4.78 19.34
N TYR A 567 11.70 -3.71 18.66
CA TYR A 567 11.66 -3.68 17.20
C TYR A 567 13.04 -3.52 16.53
N LEU A 568 14.07 -2.92 17.16
CA LEU A 568 15.44 -2.95 16.64
C LEU A 568 16.01 -4.37 16.61
N TYR A 569 15.48 -5.21 17.47
CA TYR A 569 15.86 -6.61 17.60
C TYR A 569 14.73 -7.53 17.14
N GLN A 570 13.88 -7.05 16.26
CA GLN A 570 12.78 -7.82 15.70
C GLN A 570 13.28 -9.13 15.08
N ASP A 571 14.45 -9.07 14.42
CA ASP A 571 15.12 -10.26 13.91
C ASP A 571 15.36 -11.31 15.00
N GLN A 572 15.78 -10.89 16.21
CA GLN A 572 16.05 -11.80 17.34
C GLN A 572 14.74 -12.38 17.90
N VAL A 573 13.68 -11.60 17.93
CA VAL A 573 12.34 -12.08 18.31
C VAL A 573 11.85 -13.14 17.34
N TYR A 574 11.91 -12.88 16.04
CA TYR A 574 11.52 -13.86 15.02
C TYR A 574 12.44 -15.09 15.02
N ALA A 575 13.76 -14.90 15.20
CA ALA A 575 14.71 -16.00 15.30
C ALA A 575 14.38 -16.92 16.50
N TYR A 576 14.07 -16.34 17.66
CA TYR A 576 13.66 -17.14 18.82
C TYR A 576 12.43 -17.99 18.48
N HIS A 577 11.36 -17.40 17.95
CA HIS A 577 10.13 -18.14 17.64
C HIS A 577 10.34 -19.21 16.58
N PHE A 578 11.12 -18.91 15.53
CA PHE A 578 11.44 -19.87 14.48
C PHE A 578 12.22 -21.07 15.03
N PHE A 579 13.36 -20.83 15.70
CA PHE A 579 14.21 -21.91 16.19
C PHE A 579 13.61 -22.64 17.39
N ARG A 580 12.88 -21.94 18.26
CA ARG A 580 12.13 -22.53 19.36
C ARG A 580 11.08 -23.52 18.86
N LEU A 581 10.37 -23.15 17.79
CA LEU A 581 9.38 -24.03 17.18
C LEU A 581 10.03 -25.32 16.62
N LEU A 582 11.22 -25.21 16.03
CA LEU A 582 11.95 -26.35 15.46
C LEU A 582 12.59 -27.26 16.52
N GLN A 583 12.81 -26.79 17.76
CA GLN A 583 13.62 -27.55 18.74
C GLN A 583 13.06 -28.93 19.05
N ARG A 584 11.74 -29.12 19.09
CA ARG A 584 11.06 -30.38 19.41
C ARG A 584 10.35 -31.04 18.23
N ALA A 585 10.47 -30.49 17.03
CA ALA A 585 9.87 -31.03 15.82
C ALA A 585 10.69 -32.23 15.29
N GLU A 586 9.98 -33.18 14.70
CA GLU A 586 10.57 -34.33 13.98
C GLU A 586 10.53 -34.12 12.47
N ASN A 587 9.39 -33.64 11.94
CA ASN A 587 9.19 -33.38 10.51
C ASN A 587 8.93 -31.91 10.29
N VAL A 588 9.69 -31.30 9.39
CA VAL A 588 9.60 -29.87 9.09
C VAL A 588 9.56 -29.66 7.59
N LEU A 589 8.52 -29.00 7.10
CA LEU A 589 8.45 -28.50 5.74
C LEU A 589 8.52 -26.97 5.78
N LEU A 590 9.53 -26.40 5.11
CA LEU A 590 9.67 -24.97 4.93
C LEU A 590 9.48 -24.62 3.45
N THR A 591 8.53 -23.76 3.12
CA THR A 591 8.33 -23.32 1.76
C THR A 591 8.63 -21.82 1.62
N TYR A 592 9.19 -21.44 0.49
CA TYR A 592 9.43 -20.03 0.17
C TYR A 592 9.17 -19.75 -1.31
N ASN A 593 8.75 -18.53 -1.62
CA ASN A 593 8.58 -18.07 -2.99
C ASN A 593 9.94 -17.70 -3.60
N SER A 594 10.27 -18.27 -4.75
CA SER A 594 11.54 -18.05 -5.47
C SER A 594 11.33 -17.34 -6.83
N SER A 595 10.12 -16.81 -7.09
CA SER A 595 9.83 -16.09 -8.34
C SER A 595 10.52 -14.74 -8.37
N SER A 596 11.21 -14.43 -9.47
CA SER A 596 11.88 -13.13 -9.70
C SER A 596 10.91 -11.95 -9.83
N ASP A 597 9.60 -12.22 -9.96
CA ASP A 597 8.58 -11.20 -10.18
C ASP A 597 8.16 -10.46 -8.89
N THR A 598 8.67 -10.90 -7.75
CA THR A 598 8.39 -10.27 -6.45
C THR A 598 9.65 -9.71 -5.82
N THR A 599 9.54 -8.53 -5.20
CA THR A 599 10.64 -7.91 -4.43
C THR A 599 11.09 -8.73 -3.21
N MET A 600 10.38 -9.82 -2.89
CA MET A 600 10.61 -10.70 -1.74
C MET A 600 10.86 -12.16 -2.17
N ALA A 601 11.55 -12.36 -3.30
CA ALA A 601 11.84 -13.69 -3.86
C ALA A 601 13.00 -14.43 -3.16
N GLU A 602 13.63 -13.84 -2.17
CA GLU A 602 14.79 -14.42 -1.51
C GLU A 602 14.40 -15.36 -0.36
N LYS A 603 15.17 -16.44 -0.25
CA LYS A 603 15.10 -17.38 0.88
C LYS A 603 15.42 -16.65 2.18
N SER A 604 14.63 -16.86 3.23
CA SER A 604 14.87 -16.28 4.54
C SER A 604 16.29 -16.59 5.06
N ARG A 605 16.91 -15.60 5.70
CA ARG A 605 18.17 -15.74 6.42
C ARG A 605 18.11 -16.84 7.50
N PHE A 606 16.93 -17.15 8.03
CA PHE A 606 16.78 -18.21 9.04
C PHE A 606 16.96 -19.60 8.45
N ILE A 607 16.51 -19.84 7.22
CA ILE A 607 16.80 -21.08 6.49
C ILE A 607 18.31 -21.19 6.25
N SER A 608 18.94 -20.12 5.79
CA SER A 608 20.39 -20.09 5.54
C SER A 608 21.19 -20.31 6.82
N GLN A 609 20.74 -19.74 7.94
CA GLN A 609 21.32 -19.97 9.26
C GLN A 609 21.17 -21.44 9.69
N LEU A 610 19.98 -22.04 9.51
CA LEU A 610 19.74 -23.45 9.84
C LEU A 610 20.67 -24.37 9.04
N GLU A 611 20.79 -24.16 7.72
CA GLU A 611 21.71 -24.94 6.87
C GLU A 611 23.17 -24.80 7.32
N PHE A 612 23.58 -23.58 7.66
CA PHE A 612 24.93 -23.29 8.14
C PHE A 612 25.22 -23.94 9.51
N GLU A 613 24.26 -23.83 10.44
CA GLU A 613 24.42 -24.42 11.79
C GLU A 613 24.51 -25.93 11.73
N VAL A 614 23.64 -26.60 10.96
CA VAL A 614 23.67 -28.08 10.81
C VAL A 614 25.01 -28.56 10.27
N LYS A 615 25.54 -27.88 9.24
CA LYS A 615 26.84 -28.23 8.65
C LYS A 615 28.01 -27.97 9.58
N ASN A 616 28.08 -26.79 10.21
CA ASN A 616 29.24 -26.40 11.03
C ASN A 616 29.28 -27.08 12.38
N GLN A 617 28.15 -27.51 12.93
CA GLN A 617 28.07 -28.20 14.23
C GLN A 617 28.03 -29.73 14.07
N GLN A 618 28.24 -30.25 12.86
CA GLN A 618 28.20 -31.67 12.56
C GLN A 618 26.91 -32.36 13.03
N LEU A 619 25.76 -31.67 12.83
CA LEU A 619 24.42 -32.17 13.20
C LEU A 619 23.75 -32.97 12.09
N GLU A 620 24.46 -33.25 10.99
CA GLU A 620 23.91 -33.90 9.76
C GLU A 620 23.38 -35.32 10.05
N ASP A 621 23.92 -35.98 11.07
CA ASP A 621 23.44 -37.30 11.52
C ASP A 621 22.09 -37.24 12.22
N HIS A 622 21.71 -36.07 12.78
CA HIS A 622 20.47 -35.87 13.51
C HIS A 622 19.48 -35.00 12.75
N ILE A 623 19.95 -34.03 11.95
CA ILE A 623 19.12 -33.10 11.20
C ILE A 623 19.39 -33.27 9.70
N ARG A 624 18.50 -33.97 9.02
CA ARG A 624 18.62 -34.24 7.60
C ARG A 624 17.88 -33.14 6.81
N ILE A 625 18.64 -32.31 6.08
CA ILE A 625 18.06 -31.24 5.25
C ILE A 625 17.98 -31.72 3.79
N GLN A 626 16.79 -31.53 3.18
CA GLN A 626 16.54 -31.82 1.77
C GLN A 626 16.05 -30.53 1.08
N ASN A 627 16.84 -30.02 0.13
CA ASN A 627 16.46 -28.89 -0.71
C ASN A 627 15.77 -29.41 -1.98
N LEU A 628 14.50 -29.10 -2.11
CA LEU A 628 13.66 -29.51 -3.23
C LEU A 628 13.29 -28.28 -4.08
N LYS A 629 13.60 -28.33 -5.37
CA LYS A 629 13.07 -27.40 -6.34
C LYS A 629 11.88 -28.09 -7.02
N GLN A 630 10.73 -27.50 -6.90
CA GLN A 630 9.60 -27.96 -7.72
C GLN A 630 9.63 -27.20 -9.05
N ASP A 631 10.37 -27.75 -10.02
CA ASP A 631 10.31 -27.27 -11.38
C ASP A 631 8.93 -27.67 -11.97
N PHE A 632 8.05 -26.67 -12.07
CA PHE A 632 6.87 -26.81 -12.89
C PHE A 632 7.23 -26.49 -14.33
N ASN A 633 7.29 -27.52 -15.16
CA ASN A 633 6.92 -27.38 -16.57
C ASN A 633 5.38 -27.21 -16.64
N LEU A 634 4.87 -26.08 -16.13
CA LEU A 634 3.65 -25.55 -16.66
C LEU A 634 3.95 -25.25 -18.12
N SER A 635 3.56 -26.15 -19.03
CA SER A 635 3.27 -25.70 -20.39
C SER A 635 2.16 -24.68 -20.23
N LEU A 636 2.54 -23.41 -20.02
CA LEU A 636 1.61 -22.30 -20.11
C LEU A 636 0.83 -22.53 -21.39
N PRO A 637 -0.51 -22.52 -21.37
CA PRO A 637 -1.27 -22.62 -22.60
C PRO A 637 -0.67 -21.60 -23.55
N VAL A 638 -0.31 -22.08 -24.75
CA VAL A 638 0.30 -21.23 -25.79
C VAL A 638 -0.57 -20.00 -25.89
N ARG A 639 -0.01 -18.86 -25.51
CA ARG A 639 -0.72 -17.61 -25.44
C ARG A 639 -1.28 -17.32 -26.83
N LYS A 640 -2.59 -17.31 -26.98
CA LYS A 640 -3.18 -16.86 -28.23
C LYS A 640 -3.11 -15.35 -28.23
N ASP A 641 -2.38 -14.80 -29.17
CA ASP A 641 -2.39 -13.35 -29.39
C ASP A 641 -3.82 -12.90 -29.69
N LEU A 642 -4.22 -11.87 -28.98
CA LEU A 642 -5.56 -11.31 -29.11
C LEU A 642 -5.62 -10.50 -30.40
N SER A 643 -6.53 -10.85 -31.28
CA SER A 643 -6.83 -10.10 -32.50
C SER A 643 -8.33 -9.96 -32.70
N ILE A 644 -8.76 -8.80 -33.15
CA ILE A 644 -10.16 -8.47 -33.40
C ILE A 644 -10.34 -8.26 -34.90
N PRO A 645 -11.12 -9.10 -35.60
CA PRO A 645 -11.39 -8.92 -37.02
C PRO A 645 -12.21 -7.64 -37.24
N LYS A 646 -12.02 -7.01 -38.38
CA LYS A 646 -12.75 -5.79 -38.78
C LYS A 646 -14.15 -6.13 -39.26
N SER A 647 -15.10 -6.29 -38.33
CA SER A 647 -16.51 -6.50 -38.64
C SER A 647 -17.15 -5.25 -39.25
N ASP A 648 -18.29 -5.39 -39.90
CA ASP A 648 -19.04 -4.28 -40.52
C ASP A 648 -19.32 -3.15 -39.51
N LEU A 649 -19.67 -3.51 -38.27
CA LEU A 649 -19.88 -2.54 -37.19
C LEU A 649 -18.59 -1.73 -36.84
N LEU A 650 -17.44 -2.38 -36.86
CA LEU A 650 -16.16 -1.71 -36.60
C LEU A 650 -15.73 -0.86 -37.78
N LEU A 651 -16.01 -1.29 -39.01
CA LEU A 651 -15.78 -0.51 -40.23
C LEU A 651 -16.65 0.74 -40.25
N GLU A 652 -17.92 0.65 -39.90
CA GLU A 652 -18.81 1.80 -39.74
C GLU A 652 -18.28 2.81 -38.71
N LYS A 653 -17.85 2.33 -37.54
CA LYS A 653 -17.22 3.18 -36.53
C LYS A 653 -15.92 3.80 -37.02
N LEU A 654 -15.13 3.08 -37.81
CA LEU A 654 -13.89 3.53 -38.39
C LEU A 654 -14.11 4.66 -39.39
N HIS A 655 -15.12 4.54 -40.26
CA HIS A 655 -15.52 5.59 -41.23
C HIS A 655 -16.03 6.85 -40.53
N ASN A 656 -16.67 6.73 -39.40
CA ASN A 656 -17.17 7.83 -38.61
C ASN A 656 -16.11 8.46 -37.69
N HIS A 657 -14.95 7.80 -37.52
CA HIS A 657 -13.90 8.28 -36.63
C HIS A 657 -13.14 9.46 -37.22
N ALA A 658 -12.93 10.50 -36.42
CA ALA A 658 -12.05 11.61 -36.80
C ALA A 658 -10.62 11.29 -36.37
N PHE A 659 -9.73 11.06 -37.34
CA PHE A 659 -8.35 10.69 -37.09
C PHE A 659 -7.54 11.88 -36.60
N SER A 660 -6.84 11.72 -35.49
CA SER A 660 -5.85 12.66 -34.99
C SER A 660 -4.43 12.07 -35.12
N ALA A 661 -3.42 12.90 -35.01
CA ALA A 661 -2.03 12.43 -34.97
C ALA A 661 -1.83 11.39 -33.86
N SER A 662 -2.42 11.60 -32.67
CA SER A 662 -2.34 10.67 -31.55
C SER A 662 -3.11 9.36 -31.78
N SER A 663 -4.27 9.39 -32.44
CA SER A 663 -5.02 8.17 -32.77
C SER A 663 -4.29 7.31 -33.79
N LEU A 664 -3.75 7.92 -34.85
CA LEU A 664 -2.95 7.21 -35.84
C LEU A 664 -1.64 6.66 -35.27
N GLN A 665 -0.99 7.41 -34.42
CA GLN A 665 0.18 6.96 -33.69
C GLN A 665 -0.12 5.76 -32.77
N THR A 666 -1.29 5.77 -32.12
CA THR A 666 -1.75 4.62 -31.32
C THR A 666 -1.94 3.37 -32.20
N TYR A 667 -2.45 3.54 -33.43
CA TYR A 667 -2.54 2.44 -34.37
C TYR A 667 -1.17 1.89 -34.78
N ILE A 668 -0.19 2.76 -35.07
CA ILE A 668 1.20 2.36 -35.37
C ILE A 668 1.82 1.62 -34.17
N LEU A 669 1.57 2.09 -32.97
CA LEU A 669 2.06 1.48 -31.73
C LEU A 669 1.47 0.09 -31.50
N CYS A 670 0.14 -0.01 -31.58
CA CYS A 670 -0.62 -1.25 -31.40
C CYS A 670 -2.03 -1.10 -32.01
N PRO A 671 -2.32 -1.80 -33.13
CA PRO A 671 -3.66 -1.78 -33.74
C PRO A 671 -4.79 -2.15 -32.78
N LEU A 672 -4.56 -3.14 -31.91
CA LEU A 672 -5.54 -3.54 -30.91
C LEU A 672 -5.83 -2.41 -29.90
N LYS A 673 -4.80 -1.70 -29.40
CA LYS A 673 -4.98 -0.54 -28.51
C LYS A 673 -5.81 0.54 -29.18
N PHE A 674 -5.57 0.79 -30.44
CA PHE A 674 -6.38 1.74 -31.22
C PHE A 674 -7.85 1.32 -31.28
N CYS A 675 -8.13 0.07 -31.59
CA CYS A 675 -9.50 -0.47 -31.64
C CYS A 675 -10.20 -0.32 -30.28
N LEU A 676 -9.56 -0.76 -29.20
CA LEU A 676 -10.15 -0.70 -27.85
C LEU A 676 -10.42 0.74 -27.43
N ARG A 677 -9.43 1.64 -27.58
CA ARG A 677 -9.52 3.02 -27.08
C ARG A 677 -10.44 3.91 -27.90
N TYR A 678 -10.29 3.90 -29.23
CA TYR A 678 -10.95 4.86 -30.11
C TYR A 678 -12.24 4.34 -30.75
N LEU A 679 -12.32 3.06 -31.11
CA LEU A 679 -13.51 2.51 -31.76
C LEU A 679 -14.50 1.90 -30.75
N MET A 680 -13.97 1.16 -29.76
CA MET A 680 -14.78 0.52 -28.73
C MET A 680 -14.97 1.41 -27.49
N LYS A 681 -14.16 2.48 -27.36
CA LYS A 681 -14.20 3.45 -26.25
C LYS A 681 -14.06 2.78 -24.86
N VAL A 682 -13.27 1.70 -24.78
CA VAL A 682 -12.94 1.07 -23.51
C VAL A 682 -12.08 2.04 -22.71
N GLN A 683 -12.51 2.34 -21.50
CA GLN A 683 -11.78 3.22 -20.58
C GLN A 683 -11.16 2.39 -19.47
N SER A 684 -9.95 2.77 -19.09
CA SER A 684 -9.34 2.28 -17.86
C SER A 684 -10.03 2.95 -16.67
N PRO A 685 -10.28 2.24 -15.56
CA PRO A 685 -10.79 2.88 -14.35
C PRO A 685 -9.84 3.98 -13.91
N THR A 686 -10.39 5.17 -13.70
CA THR A 686 -9.60 6.31 -13.22
C THR A 686 -9.32 6.10 -11.73
N ILE A 687 -8.10 5.70 -11.40
CA ILE A 687 -7.64 5.71 -10.02
C ILE A 687 -7.25 7.15 -9.72
N LEU A 688 -8.02 7.83 -8.87
CA LEU A 688 -7.65 9.15 -8.38
C LEU A 688 -6.39 8.98 -7.50
N SER A 689 -5.27 9.41 -8.04
CA SER A 689 -4.00 9.45 -7.33
C SER A 689 -3.91 10.74 -6.50
N ASP A 690 -3.29 10.70 -5.33
CA ASP A 690 -2.94 11.89 -4.53
C ASP A 690 -1.82 12.72 -5.19
N ARG A 691 -1.45 12.38 -6.43
CA ARG A 691 -0.40 13.04 -7.22
C ARG A 691 -0.97 13.45 -8.57
N LEU A 692 -0.45 14.55 -9.11
CA LEU A 692 -0.68 14.87 -10.52
C LEU A 692 0.04 13.85 -11.41
N GLU A 693 -0.69 13.26 -12.32
CA GLU A 693 -0.08 12.45 -13.37
C GLU A 693 0.65 13.34 -14.40
N ALA A 694 1.55 12.74 -15.15
CA ALA A 694 2.37 13.49 -16.12
C ALA A 694 1.53 14.20 -17.21
N ASN A 695 0.39 13.61 -17.58
CA ASN A 695 -0.58 14.21 -18.51
C ASN A 695 -1.34 15.38 -17.87
N GLU A 696 -1.77 15.27 -16.60
CA GLU A 696 -2.44 16.34 -15.85
C GLU A 696 -1.49 17.54 -15.67
N LEU A 697 -0.23 17.27 -15.30
CA LEU A 697 0.81 18.28 -15.20
C LEU A 697 1.02 19.00 -16.53
N GLY A 698 1.05 18.27 -17.65
CA GLY A 698 1.11 18.83 -19.00
C GLY A 698 -0.07 19.75 -19.28
N THR A 699 -1.30 19.32 -18.96
CA THR A 699 -2.53 20.08 -19.16
C THR A 699 -2.50 21.42 -18.44
N VAL A 700 -2.08 21.44 -17.16
CA VAL A 700 -1.97 22.70 -16.39
C VAL A 700 -0.96 23.66 -17.01
N ILE A 701 0.22 23.17 -17.41
CA ILE A 701 1.27 24.00 -18.03
C ILE A 701 0.77 24.57 -19.37
N HIS A 702 0.16 23.75 -20.23
CA HIS A 702 -0.40 24.21 -21.52
C HIS A 702 -1.48 25.27 -21.34
N ALA A 703 -2.38 25.10 -20.36
CA ALA A 703 -3.46 26.08 -20.10
C ALA A 703 -2.88 27.44 -19.72
N ILE A 704 -1.82 27.50 -18.91
CA ILE A 704 -1.17 28.76 -18.52
C ILE A 704 -0.45 29.38 -19.71
N PHE A 705 0.25 28.59 -20.54
CA PHE A 705 0.90 29.09 -21.73
C PHE A 705 -0.11 29.64 -22.74
N ASN A 706 -1.24 28.95 -22.92
CA ASN A 706 -2.29 29.36 -23.82
C ASN A 706 -2.85 30.73 -23.43
N ALA A 707 -3.18 30.88 -22.14
CA ALA A 707 -3.67 32.16 -21.63
C ALA A 707 -2.65 33.31 -21.84
N ALA A 708 -1.37 33.06 -21.60
CA ALA A 708 -0.31 34.07 -21.77
C ALA A 708 -0.10 34.44 -23.24
N PHE A 709 -0.06 33.45 -24.13
CA PHE A 709 0.22 33.69 -25.53
C PHE A 709 -1.01 34.19 -26.31
N ASP A 710 -2.23 33.88 -25.88
CA ASP A 710 -3.45 34.52 -26.43
C ASP A 710 -3.46 36.03 -26.15
N GLU A 711 -3.01 36.44 -24.96
CA GLU A 711 -2.87 37.88 -24.64
C GLU A 711 -1.76 38.54 -25.47
N ILE A 712 -0.66 37.84 -25.76
CA ILE A 712 0.40 38.28 -26.69
C ILE A 712 -0.14 38.46 -28.11
N ILE A 713 -0.92 37.52 -28.62
CA ILE A 713 -1.54 37.57 -29.93
C ILE A 713 -2.46 38.81 -30.05
N ASN A 714 -3.22 39.09 -28.98
CA ASN A 714 -4.11 40.26 -28.92
C ASN A 714 -3.35 41.59 -28.86
N CYS A 715 -2.07 41.60 -28.45
CA CYS A 715 -1.22 42.79 -28.52
C CYS A 715 -0.79 43.13 -29.97
N GLY A 716 -0.86 42.20 -30.91
CA GLY A 716 -0.44 42.36 -32.29
C GLY A 716 1.03 42.78 -32.41
N ASP A 717 1.31 43.84 -33.18
CA ASP A 717 2.68 44.35 -33.44
C ASP A 717 3.26 45.18 -32.27
N GLN A 718 2.51 45.39 -31.19
CA GLN A 718 2.97 46.17 -30.04
C GLN A 718 3.96 45.36 -29.17
N THR A 719 5.14 45.03 -29.69
CA THR A 719 6.14 44.18 -29.07
C THR A 719 6.65 44.71 -27.71
N GLU A 720 6.62 46.03 -27.49
CA GLU A 720 6.92 46.68 -26.23
C GLU A 720 6.01 46.24 -25.06
N ARG A 721 4.82 45.72 -25.37
CA ARG A 721 3.87 45.20 -24.34
C ARG A 721 4.13 43.74 -23.95
N TYR A 722 4.86 43.01 -24.76
CA TYR A 722 5.08 41.55 -24.54
C TYR A 722 5.74 41.27 -23.18
N ASP A 723 6.74 42.08 -22.82
CA ASP A 723 7.41 41.95 -21.52
C ASP A 723 6.44 42.12 -20.35
N SER A 724 5.61 43.17 -20.38
CA SER A 724 4.63 43.45 -19.33
C SER A 724 3.55 42.38 -19.22
N VAL A 725 3.12 41.81 -20.35
CA VAL A 725 2.13 40.73 -20.38
C VAL A 725 2.73 39.47 -19.76
N LEU A 726 3.90 39.07 -20.21
CA LEU A 726 4.54 37.85 -19.67
C LEU A 726 4.89 38.00 -18.20
N GLN A 727 5.33 39.19 -17.75
CA GLN A 727 5.58 39.46 -16.34
C GLN A 727 4.33 39.25 -15.47
N LYS A 728 3.19 39.74 -15.93
CA LYS A 728 1.89 39.55 -15.25
C LYS A 728 1.59 38.05 -14.97
N TYR A 729 1.87 37.16 -15.94
CA TYR A 729 1.66 35.72 -15.77
C TYR A 729 2.70 35.09 -14.88
N ILE A 730 3.94 35.58 -14.86
CA ILE A 730 5.01 35.16 -13.94
C ILE A 730 4.63 35.52 -12.50
N ASP A 731 4.19 36.75 -12.26
CA ASP A 731 3.85 37.23 -10.91
C ASP A 731 2.63 36.51 -10.32
N ARG A 732 1.66 36.16 -11.15
CA ARG A 732 0.43 35.44 -10.76
C ARG A 732 0.49 33.93 -10.97
N CYS A 733 1.68 33.38 -11.18
CA CYS A 733 1.85 31.97 -11.57
C CYS A 733 1.24 30.99 -10.56
N ASP A 734 1.41 31.23 -9.25
CA ASP A 734 0.88 30.35 -8.20
C ASP A 734 -0.65 30.30 -8.20
N ASP A 735 -1.30 31.45 -8.34
CA ASP A 735 -2.78 31.54 -8.40
C ASP A 735 -3.33 30.82 -9.63
N LEU A 736 -2.65 31.02 -10.78
CA LEU A 736 -3.03 30.36 -12.02
C LEU A 736 -2.88 28.84 -11.94
N ILE A 737 -1.81 28.36 -11.34
CA ILE A 737 -1.58 26.91 -11.15
C ILE A 737 -2.70 26.33 -10.29
N CYS A 738 -3.05 26.97 -9.17
CA CYS A 738 -4.13 26.51 -8.32
C CYS A 738 -5.47 26.48 -9.07
N ALA A 739 -5.78 27.55 -9.80
CA ALA A 739 -7.00 27.64 -10.59
C ALA A 739 -7.10 26.57 -11.69
N GLU A 740 -5.99 26.23 -12.35
CA GLU A 740 -5.97 25.20 -13.39
C GLU A 740 -6.01 23.78 -12.81
N ILE A 741 -5.39 23.54 -11.66
CA ILE A 741 -5.51 22.24 -10.97
C ILE A 741 -6.96 21.96 -10.58
N LEU A 742 -7.68 22.97 -10.07
CA LEU A 742 -9.09 22.84 -9.68
C LEU A 742 -10.05 22.61 -10.86
N LYS A 743 -9.61 22.83 -12.10
CA LYS A 743 -10.38 22.50 -13.32
C LYS A 743 -10.19 21.05 -13.78
N LEU A 744 -9.21 20.32 -13.21
CA LEU A 744 -8.99 18.94 -13.58
C LEU A 744 -10.12 18.05 -13.02
N LYS A 745 -10.53 17.06 -13.81
CA LYS A 745 -11.61 16.13 -13.43
C LYS A 745 -11.32 15.42 -12.11
N GLY A 746 -12.22 15.56 -11.15
CA GLY A 746 -12.10 14.95 -9.83
C GLY A 746 -11.23 15.75 -8.84
N ARG A 747 -10.85 17.00 -9.18
CA ARG A 747 -10.04 17.90 -8.34
C ARG A 747 -10.80 19.19 -7.97
N GLU A 748 -12.04 19.33 -8.43
CA GLU A 748 -12.84 20.55 -8.33
C GLU A 748 -13.15 20.99 -6.90
N SER A 749 -13.10 20.06 -5.94
CA SER A 749 -13.43 20.31 -4.53
C SER A 749 -12.21 20.48 -3.61
N MET A 750 -10.99 20.50 -4.17
CA MET A 750 -9.80 20.65 -3.34
C MET A 750 -9.69 22.07 -2.75
N SER A 751 -9.35 22.16 -1.47
CA SER A 751 -9.09 23.42 -0.79
C SER A 751 -7.70 23.97 -1.09
N GLU A 752 -7.50 25.28 -0.95
CA GLU A 752 -6.16 25.90 -1.05
C GLU A 752 -5.17 25.30 -0.03
N ASN A 753 -5.64 24.89 1.11
CA ASN A 753 -4.83 24.30 2.17
C ASN A 753 -4.27 22.93 1.74
N GLU A 754 -5.10 22.09 1.10
CA GLU A 754 -4.66 20.81 0.52
C GLU A 754 -3.63 21.01 -0.60
N LEU A 755 -3.84 22.00 -1.48
CA LEU A 755 -2.90 22.35 -2.54
C LEU A 755 -1.56 22.91 -2.02
N SER A 756 -1.51 23.32 -0.76
CA SER A 756 -0.32 23.89 -0.12
C SER A 756 0.50 22.89 0.69
N GLN A 757 0.13 21.61 0.71
CA GLN A 757 0.76 20.59 1.54
C GLN A 757 1.19 19.35 0.71
N GLY A 758 2.15 18.59 1.25
CA GLY A 758 2.54 17.29 0.72
C GLY A 758 2.99 17.31 -0.74
N TYR A 759 2.55 16.32 -1.50
CA TYR A 759 2.87 16.19 -2.93
C TYR A 759 2.30 17.31 -3.80
N TRP A 760 1.18 17.92 -3.38
CA TRP A 760 0.58 19.04 -4.10
C TRP A 760 1.49 20.27 -4.10
N LEU A 761 2.09 20.60 -2.96
CA LEU A 761 3.07 21.67 -2.86
C LEU A 761 4.29 21.41 -3.76
N ILE A 762 4.78 20.16 -3.80
CA ILE A 762 5.92 19.78 -4.65
C ILE A 762 5.54 19.96 -6.12
N ASN A 763 4.37 19.46 -6.55
CA ASN A 763 3.90 19.59 -7.91
C ASN A 763 3.72 21.07 -8.32
N ARG A 764 3.14 21.91 -7.46
CA ARG A 764 3.02 23.36 -7.69
C ARG A 764 4.39 24.00 -7.88
N ARG A 765 5.37 23.69 -7.04
CA ARG A 765 6.73 24.22 -7.17
C ARG A 765 7.41 23.78 -8.48
N ILE A 766 7.21 22.55 -8.91
CA ILE A 766 7.74 22.03 -10.18
C ILE A 766 7.08 22.77 -11.34
N ILE A 767 5.75 22.89 -11.34
CA ILE A 767 5.01 23.61 -12.38
C ILE A 767 5.45 25.07 -12.44
N LYS A 768 5.50 25.74 -11.28
CA LYS A 768 5.94 27.14 -11.18
C LYS A 768 7.35 27.33 -11.74
N GLY A 769 8.30 26.51 -11.33
CA GLY A 769 9.68 26.58 -11.84
C GLY A 769 9.72 26.41 -13.36
N THR A 770 8.96 25.48 -13.91
CA THR A 770 8.86 25.23 -15.34
C THR A 770 8.25 26.40 -16.08
N VAL A 771 7.10 26.89 -15.62
CA VAL A 771 6.35 28.00 -16.26
C VAL A 771 7.15 29.29 -16.21
N VAL A 772 7.67 29.68 -15.05
CA VAL A 772 8.45 30.91 -14.89
C VAL A 772 9.70 30.87 -15.78
N SER A 773 10.49 29.80 -15.72
CA SER A 773 11.70 29.65 -16.52
C SER A 773 11.40 29.75 -18.04
N TYR A 774 10.28 29.18 -18.48
CA TYR A 774 9.88 29.24 -19.87
C TYR A 774 9.40 30.63 -20.29
N LEU A 775 8.56 31.31 -19.49
CA LEU A 775 8.05 32.64 -19.79
C LEU A 775 9.15 33.70 -19.75
N GLU A 776 10.10 33.62 -18.81
CA GLU A 776 11.28 34.50 -18.80
C GLU A 776 12.12 34.39 -20.08
N ARG A 777 12.28 33.15 -20.53
CA ARG A 777 12.98 32.92 -21.78
C ARG A 777 12.16 33.45 -23.00
N ALA A 778 10.87 33.22 -23.03
CA ALA A 778 9.98 33.68 -24.07
C ALA A 778 10.02 35.23 -24.23
N LYS A 779 10.25 35.98 -23.15
CA LYS A 779 10.47 37.42 -23.17
C LYS A 779 11.65 37.77 -24.13
N THR A 780 12.80 37.15 -23.90
CA THR A 780 13.99 37.40 -24.72
C THR A 780 13.79 36.95 -26.18
N GLU A 781 13.26 35.75 -26.38
CA GLU A 781 13.07 35.18 -27.71
C GLU A 781 12.06 35.98 -28.57
N LEU A 782 10.96 36.47 -28.01
CA LEU A 782 9.94 37.19 -28.73
C LEU A 782 10.34 38.65 -29.05
N LEU A 783 11.20 39.26 -28.25
CA LEU A 783 11.72 40.59 -28.48
C LEU A 783 12.82 40.64 -29.57
N ASP A 784 13.70 39.64 -29.56
CA ASP A 784 14.88 39.57 -30.46
C ASP A 784 14.57 38.93 -31.82
N SER A 785 13.38 38.33 -32.01
CA SER A 785 13.07 37.50 -33.17
C SER A 785 12.10 38.24 -34.14
N SER A 786 12.28 37.98 -35.43
CA SER A 786 11.35 38.37 -36.47
C SER A 786 10.06 37.52 -36.54
N TRP A 787 10.03 36.44 -35.74
CA TRP A 787 8.88 35.53 -35.66
C TRP A 787 7.76 36.12 -34.78
N ARG A 788 6.54 36.06 -35.29
CA ARG A 788 5.34 36.51 -34.56
C ARG A 788 4.40 35.33 -34.28
N ILE A 789 3.86 35.23 -33.08
CA ILE A 789 2.85 34.24 -32.74
C ILE A 789 1.54 34.69 -33.41
N THR A 790 1.00 33.83 -34.25
CA THR A 790 -0.22 34.17 -35.03
C THR A 790 -1.43 33.33 -34.58
N ALA A 791 -1.20 32.17 -33.99
CA ALA A 791 -2.28 31.36 -33.43
C ALA A 791 -1.73 30.46 -32.30
N ASN A 792 -2.59 30.20 -31.33
CA ASN A 792 -2.35 29.32 -30.20
C ASN A 792 -3.51 28.34 -30.14
N GLU A 793 -3.24 27.04 -29.85
CA GLU A 793 -4.22 25.94 -29.92
C GLU A 793 -5.12 25.97 -31.19
N MET A 794 -4.49 26.16 -32.33
CA MET A 794 -5.20 26.21 -33.59
C MET A 794 -5.86 24.86 -33.89
N LYS A 795 -7.19 24.81 -33.76
CA LYS A 795 -7.99 23.63 -34.10
C LYS A 795 -8.07 23.45 -35.60
N ILE A 796 -7.85 22.25 -36.06
CA ILE A 796 -7.95 21.85 -37.45
C ILE A 796 -8.93 20.70 -37.56
N ASP A 797 -10.01 20.90 -38.33
CA ASP A 797 -11.00 19.88 -38.65
C ASP A 797 -11.15 19.76 -40.15
N ILE A 798 -10.75 18.62 -40.70
CA ILE A 798 -10.85 18.28 -42.12
C ILE A 798 -11.91 17.19 -42.26
N GLN A 799 -12.99 17.50 -43.01
CA GLN A 799 -14.08 16.53 -43.14
C GLN A 799 -13.93 15.59 -44.35
N ASP A 800 -13.08 15.97 -45.29
CA ASP A 800 -12.96 15.34 -46.63
C ASP A 800 -11.51 15.05 -47.05
N TYR A 801 -10.68 14.60 -46.13
CA TYR A 801 -9.30 14.17 -46.51
C TYR A 801 -9.37 12.96 -47.40
N LYS A 802 -8.97 13.15 -48.69
CA LYS A 802 -9.08 12.13 -49.72
C LYS A 802 -7.99 11.09 -49.62
N VAL A 803 -8.39 9.83 -49.54
CA VAL A 803 -7.51 8.65 -49.60
C VAL A 803 -7.70 7.93 -50.92
N THR A 804 -6.60 7.75 -51.65
CA THR A 804 -6.63 7.14 -52.98
C THR A 804 -5.98 5.76 -52.93
N PRO A 805 -6.74 4.65 -53.14
CA PRO A 805 -6.21 3.33 -53.23
C PRO A 805 -5.30 3.13 -54.45
N ILE A 806 -4.29 2.26 -54.30
CA ILE A 806 -3.33 1.95 -55.36
C ILE A 806 -3.94 0.94 -56.38
N ASP A 807 -4.90 0.11 -55.90
CA ASP A 807 -5.40 -1.08 -56.65
C ASP A 807 -6.64 -0.77 -57.50
N GLY A 808 -6.91 0.49 -57.89
CA GLY A 808 -8.04 0.86 -58.73
C GLY A 808 -9.39 0.89 -58.00
N ASN A 809 -9.44 0.68 -56.69
CA ASN A 809 -10.60 0.87 -55.87
C ASN A 809 -11.01 2.36 -55.82
N PRO A 810 -12.30 2.68 -55.67
CA PRO A 810 -12.73 4.09 -55.59
C PRO A 810 -12.08 4.81 -54.39
N ALA A 811 -11.66 6.07 -54.62
CA ALA A 811 -11.17 6.91 -53.54
C ALA A 811 -12.28 7.19 -52.52
N PHE A 812 -11.90 7.21 -51.24
CA PHE A 812 -12.83 7.53 -50.13
C PHE A 812 -12.28 8.72 -49.31
N CYS A 813 -13.14 9.33 -48.50
CA CYS A 813 -12.76 10.45 -47.65
C CYS A 813 -12.78 10.01 -46.18
N VAL A 814 -11.86 10.55 -45.40
CA VAL A 814 -11.80 10.38 -43.94
C VAL A 814 -11.82 11.74 -43.24
N LYS A 815 -12.30 11.74 -41.99
CA LYS A 815 -12.25 12.92 -41.14
C LYS A 815 -10.91 12.98 -40.41
N MET A 816 -10.30 14.17 -40.42
CA MET A 816 -9.08 14.38 -39.63
C MET A 816 -9.28 15.57 -38.67
N THR A 817 -8.79 15.43 -37.45
CA THR A 817 -8.86 16.47 -36.43
C THR A 817 -7.52 16.62 -35.70
N GLY A 818 -7.22 17.83 -35.24
CA GLY A 818 -5.99 18.11 -34.49
C GLY A 818 -5.98 19.52 -33.91
N SER A 819 -5.05 19.74 -33.00
CA SER A 819 -4.74 21.06 -32.47
C SER A 819 -3.23 21.29 -32.56
N ILE A 820 -2.85 22.44 -33.11
CA ILE A 820 -1.47 22.92 -33.14
C ILE A 820 -1.29 23.82 -31.92
N ASP A 821 -0.39 23.49 -31.03
CA ASP A 821 -0.20 24.20 -29.77
C ASP A 821 0.19 25.68 -30.03
N ARG A 822 1.13 25.91 -30.97
CA ARG A 822 1.58 27.27 -31.30
C ARG A 822 1.98 27.39 -32.78
N LEU A 823 1.47 28.45 -33.44
CA LEU A 823 1.81 28.80 -34.79
C LEU A 823 2.55 30.15 -34.82
N GLN A 824 3.67 30.22 -35.51
CA GLN A 824 4.43 31.47 -35.73
C GLN A 824 4.62 31.72 -37.21
N LYS A 825 4.65 32.99 -37.57
CA LYS A 825 4.98 33.43 -38.92
C LYS A 825 6.15 34.40 -38.94
N ASN A 826 6.99 34.31 -39.98
CA ASN A 826 8.02 35.28 -40.30
C ASN A 826 7.70 35.86 -41.71
N GLY A 827 7.03 37.02 -41.75
CA GLY A 827 6.42 37.52 -42.97
C GLY A 827 5.34 36.59 -43.50
N ASP A 828 5.04 36.69 -44.80
CA ASP A 828 4.03 35.86 -45.46
C ASP A 828 4.58 34.53 -46.01
N SER A 829 5.91 34.34 -45.99
CA SER A 829 6.56 33.26 -46.69
C SER A 829 6.97 32.08 -45.79
N GLU A 830 7.18 32.31 -44.50
CA GLU A 830 7.66 31.30 -43.58
C GLU A 830 6.67 31.05 -42.40
N VAL A 831 6.42 29.79 -42.13
CA VAL A 831 5.56 29.35 -41.01
C VAL A 831 6.31 28.34 -40.16
N MET A 832 6.12 28.43 -38.85
CA MET A 832 6.67 27.47 -37.87
C MET A 832 5.55 26.91 -37.01
N ILE A 833 5.43 25.59 -37.01
CA ILE A 833 4.51 24.80 -36.20
C ILE A 833 5.27 24.28 -34.97
N LEU A 834 4.79 24.61 -33.79
CA LEU A 834 5.46 24.23 -32.56
C LEU A 834 4.47 23.48 -31.66
N ASP A 835 4.99 22.40 -31.02
CA ASP A 835 4.27 21.53 -30.12
C ASP A 835 4.99 21.50 -28.75
N TYR A 836 4.26 21.69 -27.65
CA TYR A 836 4.83 21.71 -26.30
C TYR A 836 4.95 20.31 -25.73
N LYS A 837 6.10 20.00 -25.13
CA LYS A 837 6.30 18.73 -24.39
C LYS A 837 6.90 18.98 -23.02
N THR A 838 6.17 18.53 -21.99
CA THR A 838 6.58 18.60 -20.58
C THR A 838 7.47 17.43 -20.15
N GLY A 839 7.49 16.35 -20.94
CA GLY A 839 8.35 15.19 -20.74
C GLY A 839 9.75 15.34 -21.31
N LYS A 840 10.64 14.39 -21.00
CA LYS A 840 11.99 14.32 -21.61
C LYS A 840 11.86 14.07 -23.11
N VAL A 841 12.51 14.91 -23.91
CA VAL A 841 12.58 14.77 -25.36
C VAL A 841 13.97 14.25 -25.74
N GLU A 842 14.03 13.07 -26.33
CA GLU A 842 15.30 12.47 -26.77
C GLU A 842 15.61 12.92 -28.20
N GLU A 843 16.71 13.63 -28.38
CA GLU A 843 17.14 14.15 -29.68
C GLU A 843 17.29 13.04 -30.74
N SER A 844 17.67 11.83 -30.34
CA SER A 844 17.81 10.65 -31.22
C SER A 844 16.47 10.20 -31.84
N LYS A 845 15.35 10.56 -31.24
CA LYS A 845 14.00 10.27 -31.74
C LYS A 845 13.43 11.37 -32.64
N LEU A 846 14.11 12.51 -32.68
CA LEU A 846 13.77 13.67 -33.51
C LEU A 846 14.64 13.79 -34.76
N ARG A 847 15.63 12.95 -34.91
CA ARG A 847 16.57 12.96 -36.05
C ARG A 847 16.47 11.67 -36.83
N LEU A 848 16.27 11.77 -38.14
CA LEU A 848 16.54 10.70 -39.09
C LEU A 848 18.05 10.69 -39.42
N THR A 849 18.82 9.83 -38.76
CA THR A 849 20.27 9.76 -38.94
C THR A 849 20.63 8.89 -40.13
N VAL A 850 21.36 9.45 -41.04
CA VAL A 850 21.94 8.77 -42.19
C VAL A 850 23.45 8.58 -41.96
N LYS A 851 24.02 7.43 -42.33
CA LYS A 851 25.47 7.22 -42.30
C LYS A 851 26.15 8.18 -43.26
N LYS A 852 27.31 8.71 -42.86
CA LYS A 852 28.05 9.81 -43.54
C LYS A 852 28.34 9.61 -45.03
N ASP A 853 28.37 8.36 -45.50
CA ASP A 853 28.75 7.96 -46.84
C ASP A 853 27.58 7.41 -47.68
N THR A 854 26.32 7.65 -47.25
CA THR A 854 25.14 7.16 -47.98
C THR A 854 24.71 8.19 -49.02
N GLU A 855 24.63 7.78 -50.26
CA GLU A 855 24.10 8.60 -51.37
C GLU A 855 22.59 8.83 -51.14
N LEU A 856 22.18 10.08 -51.05
CA LEU A 856 20.77 10.48 -50.82
C LEU A 856 20.01 10.44 -52.16
N THR A 857 19.57 9.25 -52.55
CA THR A 857 18.64 9.08 -53.67
C THR A 857 17.21 9.40 -53.22
N ASP A 858 16.33 9.83 -54.16
CA ASP A 858 14.93 10.09 -53.85
C ASP A 858 14.23 8.86 -53.25
N GLU A 859 14.55 7.66 -53.68
CA GLU A 859 14.05 6.39 -53.13
C GLU A 859 14.46 6.19 -51.66
N PHE A 860 15.70 6.56 -51.33
CA PHE A 860 16.18 6.44 -49.95
C PHE A 860 15.52 7.45 -49.01
N VAL A 861 15.27 8.68 -49.49
CA VAL A 861 14.54 9.71 -48.77
C VAL A 861 13.09 9.26 -48.51
N GLN A 862 12.46 8.67 -49.53
CA GLN A 862 11.10 8.10 -49.38
C GLN A 862 11.07 6.97 -48.37
N TYR A 863 12.04 6.09 -48.37
CA TYR A 863 12.18 5.03 -47.37
C TYR A 863 12.31 5.60 -45.95
N LEU A 864 13.15 6.62 -45.75
CA LEU A 864 13.32 7.24 -44.43
C LEU A 864 12.05 7.92 -43.92
N ILE A 865 11.35 8.64 -44.78
CA ILE A 865 10.09 9.26 -44.43
C ILE A 865 9.02 8.20 -44.12
N ASN A 866 8.98 7.12 -44.90
CA ASN A 866 8.06 6.00 -44.63
C ASN A 866 8.32 5.33 -43.27
N THR A 867 9.57 5.31 -42.80
CA THR A 867 9.93 4.80 -41.47
C THR A 867 9.25 5.60 -40.36
N VAL A 868 9.06 6.92 -40.52
CA VAL A 868 8.34 7.77 -39.58
C VAL A 868 6.87 7.35 -39.45
N PHE A 869 6.25 6.84 -40.52
CA PHE A 869 4.85 6.40 -40.56
C PHE A 869 4.67 4.91 -40.22
N THR A 870 5.74 4.20 -39.97
CA THR A 870 5.67 2.73 -39.69
C THR A 870 6.30 2.33 -38.37
N ASP A 871 7.23 3.12 -37.81
CA ASP A 871 7.92 2.79 -36.54
C ASP A 871 7.49 3.73 -35.41
N SER A 872 6.94 3.15 -34.34
CA SER A 872 6.51 3.83 -33.13
C SER A 872 7.61 4.64 -32.43
N LYS A 873 8.89 4.37 -32.71
CA LYS A 873 10.05 5.11 -32.19
C LYS A 873 10.02 6.59 -32.58
N TYR A 874 9.49 6.91 -33.75
CA TYR A 874 9.48 8.27 -34.31
C TYR A 874 8.16 9.02 -34.06
N ASP A 875 7.54 8.75 -32.92
CA ASP A 875 6.23 9.28 -32.52
C ASP A 875 6.11 10.82 -32.64
N LYS A 876 7.17 11.54 -32.26
CA LYS A 876 7.22 13.00 -32.29
C LYS A 876 7.36 13.54 -33.70
N LEU A 877 8.21 12.92 -34.51
CA LEU A 877 8.37 13.27 -35.91
C LEU A 877 7.07 13.02 -36.69
N PHE A 878 6.41 11.89 -36.42
CA PHE A 878 5.11 11.58 -37.00
C PHE A 878 4.08 12.66 -36.69
N GLN A 879 3.99 13.08 -35.41
CA GLN A 879 3.07 14.15 -34.98
C GLN A 879 3.30 15.46 -35.76
N LEU A 880 4.57 15.88 -35.87
CA LEU A 880 4.93 17.09 -36.61
C LEU A 880 4.63 16.97 -38.10
N ALA A 881 4.88 15.81 -38.73
CA ALA A 881 4.54 15.55 -40.13
C ALA A 881 3.05 15.63 -40.39
N VAL A 882 2.22 15.02 -39.52
CA VAL A 882 0.75 15.07 -39.62
C VAL A 882 0.25 16.50 -39.47
N TYR A 883 0.74 17.27 -38.50
CA TYR A 883 0.35 18.66 -38.30
C TYR A 883 0.72 19.54 -39.53
N THR A 884 1.88 19.30 -40.15
CA THR A 884 2.29 19.99 -41.37
C THR A 884 1.34 19.72 -42.52
N LEU A 885 0.94 18.44 -42.72
CA LEU A 885 -0.02 18.04 -43.73
C LEU A 885 -1.40 18.66 -43.48
N MET A 886 -1.89 18.62 -42.23
CA MET A 886 -3.18 19.19 -41.87
C MET A 886 -3.22 20.71 -42.02
N TYR A 887 -2.18 21.41 -41.53
CA TYR A 887 -2.07 22.87 -41.68
C TYR A 887 -2.15 23.26 -43.15
N LYS A 888 -1.41 22.57 -44.03
CA LYS A 888 -1.42 22.87 -45.47
C LYS A 888 -2.76 22.59 -46.14
N HIS A 889 -3.55 21.69 -45.66
CA HIS A 889 -4.91 21.43 -46.19
C HIS A 889 -5.87 22.57 -45.90
N VAL A 890 -5.70 23.24 -44.74
CA VAL A 890 -6.61 24.30 -44.26
C VAL A 890 -6.09 25.70 -44.58
N ALA A 891 -4.77 25.89 -44.73
CA ALA A 891 -4.19 27.21 -44.96
C ALA A 891 -4.61 27.79 -46.32
N LYS A 892 -5.20 28.95 -46.29
CA LYS A 892 -5.61 29.73 -47.49
C LYS A 892 -4.39 30.24 -48.26
N GLU A 893 -3.31 30.52 -47.54
CA GLU A 893 -2.03 30.97 -48.09
C GLU A 893 -1.11 29.77 -48.27
N SER A 894 -0.27 29.82 -49.28
CA SER A 894 0.76 28.78 -49.54
C SER A 894 2.11 29.29 -49.12
N PRO A 895 2.53 29.12 -47.85
CA PRO A 895 3.86 29.52 -47.44
C PRO A 895 4.91 28.72 -48.22
N SER A 896 6.01 29.36 -48.58
CA SER A 896 7.11 28.71 -49.30
C SER A 896 7.92 27.76 -48.41
N VAL A 897 7.92 28.04 -47.10
CA VAL A 897 8.65 27.27 -46.10
C VAL A 897 7.75 26.98 -44.90
N VAL A 898 7.65 25.69 -44.54
CA VAL A 898 7.01 25.27 -43.30
C VAL A 898 8.02 24.47 -42.45
N LYS A 899 8.32 24.99 -41.29
CA LYS A 899 9.16 24.36 -40.28
C LYS A 899 8.27 23.79 -39.19
N ALA A 900 8.65 22.67 -38.59
CA ALA A 900 7.93 22.11 -37.44
C ALA A 900 8.93 21.67 -36.36
N GLY A 901 8.57 21.89 -35.13
CA GLY A 901 9.45 21.61 -34.01
C GLY A 901 8.76 21.35 -32.71
N ILE A 902 9.49 20.84 -31.74
CA ILE A 902 9.05 20.59 -30.38
C ILE A 902 9.72 21.57 -29.42
N LEU A 903 8.94 22.16 -28.54
CA LEU A 903 9.40 22.98 -27.43
C LEU A 903 9.37 22.16 -26.14
N SER A 904 10.56 21.78 -25.64
CA SER A 904 10.67 21.09 -24.36
C SER A 904 10.64 22.09 -23.21
N THR A 905 9.69 21.95 -22.30
CA THR A 905 9.59 22.79 -21.10
C THR A 905 10.50 22.31 -19.97
N ARG A 906 11.04 21.09 -20.08
CA ARG A 906 11.92 20.50 -19.03
C ARG A 906 13.38 20.92 -19.20
N GLU A 907 13.85 21.17 -20.41
CA GLU A 907 15.24 21.52 -20.74
C GLU A 907 15.35 22.96 -21.24
N VAL A 908 14.85 23.91 -20.44
CA VAL A 908 14.82 25.34 -20.77
C VAL A 908 16.20 25.96 -21.01
N SER A 909 17.26 25.34 -20.50
CA SER A 909 18.65 25.81 -20.68
C SER A 909 19.25 25.53 -22.06
N LYS A 910 18.65 24.60 -22.84
CA LYS A 910 19.08 24.32 -24.22
C LYS A 910 18.28 25.17 -25.20
N ASN A 911 18.91 25.62 -26.30
CA ASN A 911 18.23 26.42 -27.31
C ASN A 911 16.97 25.71 -27.83
N SER A 912 15.79 26.33 -27.67
CA SER A 912 14.49 25.78 -28.06
C SER A 912 14.38 25.42 -29.54
N LEU A 913 15.15 26.07 -30.39
CA LEU A 913 15.21 25.82 -31.82
C LEU A 913 16.05 24.59 -32.22
N GLU A 914 16.74 23.92 -31.29
CA GLU A 914 17.47 22.69 -31.56
C GLU A 914 16.58 21.45 -31.78
N TYR A 915 15.31 21.51 -31.40
CA TYR A 915 14.33 20.42 -31.55
C TYR A 915 13.45 20.56 -32.81
N LEU A 916 13.92 21.33 -33.79
CA LEU A 916 13.27 21.33 -35.10
C LEU A 916 13.39 19.95 -35.74
N PHE A 917 12.44 19.62 -36.62
CA PHE A 917 12.49 18.45 -37.49
C PHE A 917 13.75 18.55 -38.37
N LYS A 918 14.87 18.12 -37.82
CA LYS A 918 16.19 18.09 -38.50
C LYS A 918 16.43 16.67 -39.03
N ALA A 919 15.97 16.40 -40.22
CA ALA A 919 16.60 15.36 -41.01
C ALA A 919 17.80 15.95 -41.68
N SER A 920 18.96 15.33 -41.61
CA SER A 920 20.16 15.72 -42.38
C SER A 920 19.92 15.71 -43.89
N ILE A 921 18.76 15.24 -44.31
CA ILE A 921 18.25 15.15 -45.68
C ILE A 921 17.34 16.30 -46.06
N LEU A 922 16.84 17.12 -45.11
CA LEU A 922 15.91 18.19 -45.44
C LEU A 922 16.68 19.44 -45.88
N LYS A 923 16.42 19.91 -47.10
CA LYS A 923 16.92 21.19 -47.56
C LYS A 923 16.27 22.32 -46.76
N ASN A 924 17.04 23.08 -45.99
CA ASN A 924 16.63 24.25 -45.23
C ASN A 924 15.52 23.97 -44.18
N ASP A 925 15.46 22.77 -43.61
CA ASP A 925 14.44 22.34 -42.64
C ASP A 925 12.99 22.48 -43.13
N ASN A 926 12.81 22.51 -44.48
CA ASN A 926 11.50 22.75 -45.10
C ASN A 926 10.76 21.43 -45.38
N LEU A 927 9.75 21.13 -44.57
CA LEU A 927 8.90 19.93 -44.71
C LEU A 927 8.04 20.01 -46.00
N MET A 928 7.81 21.20 -46.56
CA MET A 928 6.99 21.36 -47.76
C MET A 928 7.66 20.80 -49.03
N ALA A 929 8.96 20.70 -49.06
CA ALA A 929 9.66 20.10 -50.19
C ALA A 929 9.31 18.60 -50.37
N TYR A 930 8.87 17.95 -49.35
CA TYR A 930 8.54 16.53 -49.29
C TYR A 930 7.03 16.23 -49.17
N LYS A 931 6.19 17.22 -49.39
CA LYS A 931 4.72 17.10 -49.31
C LYS A 931 4.16 15.88 -50.07
N PRO A 932 4.57 15.58 -51.32
CA PRO A 932 4.05 14.44 -52.06
C PRO A 932 4.35 13.12 -51.34
N VAL A 933 5.57 12.95 -50.83
CA VAL A 933 6.00 11.76 -50.13
C VAL A 933 5.26 11.63 -48.79
N LEU A 934 5.10 12.71 -48.05
CA LEU A 934 4.33 12.70 -46.78
C LEU A 934 2.85 12.34 -47.04
N GLN A 935 2.24 12.81 -48.13
CA GLN A 935 0.88 12.45 -48.51
C GLN A 935 0.77 10.97 -48.90
N GLU A 936 1.72 10.42 -49.61
CA GLU A 936 1.79 9.05 -50.02
C GLU A 936 1.92 8.13 -48.76
N CYS A 937 2.79 8.47 -47.83
CA CYS A 937 2.97 7.74 -46.58
C CYS A 937 1.70 7.76 -45.71
N MET A 938 1.04 8.93 -45.66
CA MET A 938 -0.28 9.05 -44.95
C MET A 938 -1.35 8.19 -45.61
N ASN A 939 -1.44 8.22 -46.94
CA ASN A 939 -2.36 7.38 -47.69
C ASN A 939 -2.10 5.90 -47.42
N SER A 940 -0.85 5.46 -47.47
CA SER A 940 -0.47 4.08 -47.19
C SER A 940 -0.80 3.65 -45.76
N LEU A 941 -0.66 4.55 -44.78
CA LEU A 941 -1.06 4.29 -43.39
C LEU A 941 -2.59 4.15 -43.28
N LEU A 942 -3.35 5.08 -43.84
CA LEU A 942 -4.82 5.03 -43.80
C LEU A 942 -5.37 3.79 -44.55
N LEU A 943 -4.78 3.41 -45.70
CA LEU A 943 -5.15 2.19 -46.41
C LEU A 943 -4.96 0.96 -45.53
N ARG A 944 -3.86 0.85 -44.79
CA ARG A 944 -3.64 -0.26 -43.80
C ARG A 944 -4.68 -0.25 -42.69
N VAL A 945 -5.09 0.95 -42.21
CA VAL A 945 -6.13 1.08 -41.18
C VAL A 945 -7.47 0.54 -41.68
N PHE A 946 -7.81 0.76 -42.96
CA PHE A 946 -9.06 0.33 -43.57
C PHE A 946 -8.98 -1.05 -44.25
N ASP A 947 -7.81 -1.68 -44.34
CA ASP A 947 -7.66 -3.01 -44.91
C ASP A 947 -8.45 -4.04 -44.09
N VAL A 948 -9.47 -4.64 -44.67
CA VAL A 948 -10.40 -5.59 -44.03
C VAL A 948 -9.73 -6.91 -43.67
N GLU A 949 -8.77 -7.35 -44.48
CA GLU A 949 -8.07 -8.60 -44.27
C GLU A 949 -7.09 -8.57 -43.10
N THR A 950 -6.66 -7.36 -42.71
CA THR A 950 -5.73 -7.17 -41.58
C THR A 950 -6.51 -6.88 -40.30
N PRO A 951 -6.61 -7.80 -39.33
CA PRO A 951 -7.31 -7.57 -38.09
C PRO A 951 -6.60 -6.58 -37.19
N PHE A 952 -7.29 -6.04 -36.18
CA PHE A 952 -6.67 -5.29 -35.11
C PHE A 952 -5.95 -6.25 -34.14
N SER A 953 -4.66 -6.49 -34.40
CA SER A 953 -3.81 -7.40 -33.65
C SER A 953 -3.00 -6.67 -32.55
N GLN A 954 -2.52 -7.42 -31.59
CA GLN A 954 -1.53 -6.95 -30.62
C GLN A 954 -0.23 -6.61 -31.34
N THR A 955 0.53 -5.65 -30.77
CA THR A 955 1.87 -5.34 -31.28
C THR A 955 2.83 -6.50 -31.03
N ASP A 956 3.74 -6.74 -31.97
CA ASP A 956 4.82 -7.74 -31.83
C ASP A 956 5.95 -7.22 -30.91
N LYS A 957 6.04 -5.90 -30.71
CA LYS A 957 7.06 -5.26 -29.87
C LYS A 957 6.55 -5.17 -28.44
N GLU A 958 7.03 -6.02 -27.55
CA GLU A 958 6.62 -6.03 -26.11
C GLU A 958 6.95 -4.72 -25.40
N ASP A 959 8.03 -4.03 -25.80
CA ASP A 959 8.36 -2.70 -25.26
C ASP A 959 7.23 -1.67 -25.44
N ASN A 960 6.41 -1.81 -26.47
CA ASN A 960 5.26 -0.95 -26.72
C ASN A 960 4.12 -1.19 -25.70
N CYS A 961 4.19 -2.25 -24.91
CA CYS A 961 3.20 -2.60 -23.89
C CYS A 961 3.53 -1.96 -22.53
N LYS A 962 4.74 -1.44 -22.32
CA LYS A 962 5.10 -0.76 -21.07
C LYS A 962 4.18 0.44 -20.81
N GLY A 963 3.48 0.42 -19.67
CA GLY A 963 2.50 1.46 -19.32
C GLY A 963 1.23 1.46 -20.18
N CYS A 964 0.85 0.34 -20.78
CA CYS A 964 -0.37 0.24 -21.55
C CYS A 964 -1.57 -0.02 -20.65
N ASP A 965 -2.62 0.80 -20.76
CA ASP A 965 -3.87 0.68 -19.99
C ASP A 965 -4.59 -0.68 -20.16
N PHE A 966 -4.29 -1.41 -21.22
CA PHE A 966 -4.95 -2.67 -21.60
C PHE A 966 -4.08 -3.92 -21.36
N LEU A 967 -3.01 -3.82 -20.56
CA LEU A 967 -2.13 -4.95 -20.25
C LEU A 967 -2.88 -6.18 -19.74
N HIS A 968 -3.81 -5.95 -18.80
CA HIS A 968 -4.65 -6.99 -18.21
C HIS A 968 -5.53 -7.69 -19.27
N LEU A 969 -6.18 -6.88 -20.12
CA LEU A 969 -7.03 -7.37 -21.21
C LEU A 969 -6.22 -8.18 -22.24
N CYS A 970 -5.00 -7.72 -22.52
CA CYS A 970 -4.09 -8.40 -23.44
C CYS A 970 -3.41 -9.63 -22.83
N GLY A 971 -3.52 -9.83 -21.50
CA GLY A 971 -2.85 -10.91 -20.79
C GLY A 971 -1.31 -10.84 -20.88
N ARG A 972 -0.68 -9.66 -21.03
CA ARG A 972 0.77 -9.43 -21.15
C ARG A 972 1.43 -8.92 -19.88
N GLN A 973 0.80 -9.07 -18.72
CA GLN A 973 1.32 -8.56 -17.45
C GLN A 973 2.67 -9.17 -17.06
N THR A 974 2.81 -10.47 -17.22
CA THR A 974 3.99 -11.20 -16.77
C THR A 974 5.25 -10.95 -17.59
N THR A 975 5.13 -10.40 -18.80
CA THR A 975 6.27 -10.13 -19.69
C THR A 975 6.79 -8.69 -19.60
N VAL A 976 6.05 -7.79 -18.98
CA VAL A 976 6.36 -6.36 -18.93
C VAL A 976 6.82 -5.92 -17.53
N GLU A 977 6.48 -6.65 -16.49
CA GLU A 977 6.89 -6.40 -15.10
C GLU A 977 8.23 -7.07 -14.74
N SER A 978 8.72 -8.00 -15.56
CA SER A 978 10.07 -8.56 -15.48
C SER A 978 11.01 -7.68 -16.34
#